data_1922cdaf08f82a375f9f238717160b86
#
_entry.id   1922cdaf08f82a375f9f238717160b86
#
_cell.length_a   1.000
_cell.length_b   1.000
_cell.length_c   1.000
_cell.angle_alpha   90.00
_cell.angle_beta   90.00
_cell.angle_gamma   90.00
#
_symmetry.space_group_name_H-M   'P 1'
#
loop_
_entity.id
_entity.type
_entity.pdbx_description
1 polymer ?
#
loop_
_entity_poly.entity_id
_entity_poly.type
_entity_poly.pdbx_seq_one_letter_code
_entity_poly.pdbx_strand_id
1 'polypeptide(L)'
;MKYINVYLSLLAAVFLGCACDKVTEPVEEEHLPDNEAAFRASVGVIGVEDVTWARWEANKDKIGVFASNKQGVLCKNAYYHAFSSTAASKFKSAGGRNPRLWSGDVAADVCAYYPFRTSYDDPEAIPCSIPSQQPLAHGRIPDIKSFVLYDARSGVSYAEGLPQFRFRPCAAVLKVSVTLDKPVSIDRMTVTTSSEAPLAFDKGTLNLSNGAITAAEGASQEILLTSAASLSVGTDGITFYLMVAPGHDSDKLSVKTVIKRQEHEIALLEVPEGGFKGGVLYSYEASYNVPEKAFTNLSAQGTANTYIVNEASKTYGFDAMVKGNGQARDFSWTFDGQPCNVSWSDVNIVPHSVGILWYNTPRSADGQWVKTCPIDPESLDYDPDKGIVYFSTPDEFVNGNAMISAFDENGTILWSWNIWAVEGYDADKSARNVGRFTVMDRNLGALAGVEAARESDPIKAAHSIGHYYQWGRKDPLPAASAFSADQSPKWGLPTYTDIPEYQKDDGLIFTENRADNVYCMGGGSFTLQEAVEASVKHPHKSMANGASDNNDPYHWAMPPLGSGEKFRTTPERSHWRTLWGSVDGYNSVKTIFDPCPPGWKVPTVDLYVYAFGGSRKTYNGYGYYSEKFDLFMPCAGQRMAGFGGSNFSAVGEAAMYASATANDSYTPMRGAESGMTANNTYGGASYQLRCVKEEVSSAPEPVIKQIGKTAVLMGDSITEQWPIRGRRAFFTDNDYDGVGISGQTSRDMLDRFYRDVLSKSPMVVVVAAGTNDLAWNDGVKVSREDILNNVMLMIELARAWGSEVVVGSSFPSRHYWWNDGNSNWNLTPDQVAQGALDLWTILKAYADEKGYAFADYYNVLKDEENNLADEYCFVGGPIGAGKLDHVHPGAAGYAEMEKVLKPIIDRLLNDPDQIDPGGSSMEDMDKIEW
;
A
#
# COMPACT_ATOMS: atom_id res chain seq x y z
N MET A 1 -18.82 39.77 11.27
CA MET A 1 -17.61 40.28 11.98
C MET A 1 -17.92 40.71 13.43
N LYS A 2 -18.70 39.88 14.18
CA LYS A 2 -19.01 40.15 15.62
C LYS A 2 -18.91 38.88 16.50
N TYR A 3 -18.41 37.77 15.96
CA TYR A 3 -18.26 36.49 16.69
C TYR A 3 -16.82 35.98 16.82
N ILE A 4 -15.83 36.71 16.24
CA ILE A 4 -14.41 36.30 16.30
C ILE A 4 -13.70 36.83 17.56
N ASN A 5 -14.24 37.86 18.24
CA ASN A 5 -13.61 38.47 19.40
C ASN A 5 -13.94 37.82 20.75
N VAL A 6 -14.81 36.82 20.79
CA VAL A 6 -15.17 36.11 22.05
C VAL A 6 -14.32 34.86 22.26
N TYR A 7 -13.76 34.28 21.20
CA TYR A 7 -12.89 33.08 21.30
C TYR A 7 -11.42 33.39 21.63
N LEU A 8 -10.93 34.59 21.27
CA LEU A 8 -9.56 34.99 21.63
C LEU A 8 -9.39 35.41 23.11
N SER A 9 -10.47 35.82 23.78
CA SER A 9 -10.42 36.18 25.18
C SER A 9 -10.53 34.97 26.14
N LEU A 10 -11.03 33.81 25.69
CA LEU A 10 -11.04 32.59 26.47
C LEU A 10 -9.75 31.77 26.34
N LEU A 11 -9.01 31.85 25.21
CA LEU A 11 -7.70 31.21 25.07
C LEU A 11 -6.59 31.96 25.83
N ALA A 12 -6.70 33.27 26.01
CA ALA A 12 -5.76 34.04 26.82
C ALA A 12 -5.92 33.80 28.33
N ALA A 13 -7.10 33.32 28.80
CA ALA A 13 -7.35 33.01 30.21
C ALA A 13 -6.91 31.60 30.61
N VAL A 14 -6.67 30.69 29.66
CA VAL A 14 -6.19 29.33 29.95
C VAL A 14 -4.67 29.21 29.96
N PHE A 15 -3.95 30.15 29.30
CA PHE A 15 -2.48 30.20 29.30
C PHE A 15 -1.85 31.04 30.40
N LEU A 16 -2.66 31.73 31.24
CA LEU A 16 -2.19 32.50 32.42
C LEU A 16 -2.39 31.75 33.72
N GLY A 17 -2.80 30.49 33.72
CA GLY A 17 -3.03 29.64 34.88
C GLY A 17 -1.89 28.67 35.26
N CYS A 18 -0.74 28.67 34.55
CA CYS A 18 0.46 27.89 34.88
C CYS A 18 1.70 28.73 35.09
N ALA A 19 1.55 29.94 35.60
CA ALA A 19 2.65 30.59 36.32
C ALA A 19 2.61 30.07 37.74
N CYS A 20 3.64 29.34 38.15
CA CYS A 20 3.88 28.99 39.54
C CYS A 20 3.96 30.27 40.34
N ASP A 21 2.84 30.71 40.87
CA ASP A 21 2.87 31.63 42.00
C ASP A 21 3.51 30.83 43.15
N LYS A 22 4.70 31.25 43.51
CA LYS A 22 5.20 31.07 44.88
C LYS A 22 4.30 31.88 45.78
N VAL A 23 3.13 31.34 46.09
CA VAL A 23 2.41 31.76 47.30
C VAL A 23 3.21 31.15 48.42
N THR A 24 4.20 31.91 48.90
CA THR A 24 4.69 31.81 50.28
C THR A 24 3.60 32.44 51.13
N GLU A 25 2.48 31.70 51.35
CA GLU A 25 1.74 31.91 52.59
C GLU A 25 2.72 31.49 53.67
N PRO A 26 2.94 32.34 54.65
CA PRO A 26 3.63 31.92 55.88
C PRO A 26 2.71 30.91 56.51
N VAL A 27 3.06 29.59 56.35
CA VAL A 27 2.49 28.58 57.24
C VAL A 27 2.92 29.03 58.60
N GLU A 28 1.94 29.50 59.42
CA GLU A 28 2.17 29.64 60.90
C GLU A 28 2.73 28.30 61.33
N GLU A 29 4.05 28.25 61.61
CA GLU A 29 4.67 27.08 62.22
C GLU A 29 3.94 27.00 63.58
N GLU A 30 3.02 26.01 63.71
CA GLU A 30 2.53 25.61 65.00
C GLU A 30 3.77 25.36 65.88
N HIS A 31 3.98 26.28 66.84
CA HIS A 31 5.25 26.34 67.54
C HIS A 31 5.22 25.29 68.72
N LEU A 32 5.69 24.03 68.34
CA LEU A 32 5.95 23.06 69.42
C LEU A 32 7.21 23.51 70.17
N PRO A 33 7.09 23.81 71.52
CA PRO A 33 8.26 24.16 72.33
C PRO A 33 9.30 23.04 72.30
N ASP A 34 10.59 23.37 72.37
CA ASP A 34 11.65 22.35 72.32
C ASP A 34 11.63 21.39 73.48
N ASN A 35 11.00 21.81 74.63
CA ASN A 35 10.80 20.95 75.80
C ASN A 35 9.66 19.90 75.65
N GLU A 36 8.85 20.05 74.61
CA GLU A 36 7.77 19.13 74.24
C GLU A 36 8.13 18.23 72.99
N ALA A 37 9.25 18.51 72.40
CA ALA A 37 9.79 17.74 71.28
C ALA A 37 10.91 16.78 71.75
N ALA A 38 11.01 15.61 71.16
CA ALA A 38 12.09 14.65 71.37
C ALA A 38 13.33 14.95 70.52
N PHE A 39 13.11 15.33 69.30
CA PHE A 39 14.18 15.62 68.36
C PHE A 39 13.59 16.30 67.07
N ARG A 40 14.47 16.78 66.18
CA ARG A 40 14.10 17.23 64.85
C ARG A 40 14.56 16.19 63.82
N ALA A 41 13.78 16.03 62.75
CA ALA A 41 14.19 15.18 61.67
C ALA A 41 13.85 15.80 60.31
N SER A 42 14.78 15.78 59.40
CA SER A 42 14.62 16.09 57.97
C SER A 42 14.67 14.82 57.13
N VAL A 43 14.08 14.91 55.92
CA VAL A 43 14.15 13.83 54.91
C VAL A 43 14.88 14.35 53.69
N GLY A 44 15.84 13.55 53.17
CA GLY A 44 16.58 13.96 52.00
C GLY A 44 17.55 12.91 51.48
N VAL A 45 18.19 13.24 50.39
CA VAL A 45 19.24 12.44 49.78
C VAL A 45 20.56 13.22 49.83
N ILE A 46 21.65 12.56 50.11
CA ILE A 46 22.98 13.17 50.19
C ILE A 46 23.45 13.52 48.76
N GLY A 47 24.01 14.71 48.58
CA GLY A 47 24.54 15.17 47.29
C GLY A 47 23.67 16.22 46.59
N VAL A 48 22.52 16.62 47.19
CA VAL A 48 21.67 17.69 46.65
C VAL A 48 21.07 18.49 47.81
N GLU A 49 21.38 19.78 47.84
CA GLU A 49 20.88 20.66 48.94
C GLU A 49 19.54 21.36 48.63
N ASP A 50 19.24 21.63 47.35
CA ASP A 50 18.11 22.46 46.93
C ASP A 50 16.85 21.70 46.50
N VAL A 51 16.80 20.37 46.68
CA VAL A 51 15.66 19.55 46.26
C VAL A 51 14.87 19.03 47.47
N THR A 52 13.59 19.34 47.53
CA THR A 52 12.69 18.72 48.51
C THR A 52 12.27 17.33 48.01
N TRP A 53 12.96 16.29 48.49
CA TRP A 53 12.71 14.90 48.13
C TRP A 53 11.44 14.32 48.69
N ALA A 54 11.11 14.73 49.94
CA ALA A 54 9.88 14.35 50.61
C ALA A 54 9.57 15.32 51.75
N ARG A 55 8.32 15.28 52.23
CA ARG A 55 7.87 16.03 53.43
C ARG A 55 7.31 15.04 54.44
N TRP A 56 7.48 15.35 55.71
CA TRP A 56 6.76 14.68 56.77
C TRP A 56 5.29 15.08 56.73
N GLU A 57 4.40 14.18 57.11
CA GLU A 57 2.96 14.45 57.28
C GLU A 57 2.63 14.46 58.77
N ALA A 58 2.15 15.58 59.27
CA ALA A 58 1.82 15.76 60.66
C ALA A 58 0.86 14.69 61.20
N ASN A 59 1.16 14.10 62.35
CA ASN A 59 0.43 13.03 62.99
C ASN A 59 0.24 11.71 62.23
N LYS A 60 0.65 11.64 60.97
CA LYS A 60 0.57 10.42 60.15
C LYS A 60 1.92 9.69 60.11
N ASP A 61 3.01 10.40 59.86
CA ASP A 61 4.32 9.80 59.79
C ASP A 61 4.85 9.44 61.17
N LYS A 62 5.24 8.18 61.29
CA LYS A 62 5.77 7.61 62.55
C LYS A 62 7.11 6.98 62.29
N ILE A 63 8.08 7.22 63.22
CA ILE A 63 9.41 6.64 63.14
C ILE A 63 9.65 5.78 64.39
N GLY A 64 10.50 4.75 64.21
CA GLY A 64 11.00 3.92 65.32
C GLY A 64 12.40 4.35 65.68
N VAL A 65 12.70 4.38 66.93
CA VAL A 65 13.97 4.83 67.49
C VAL A 65 14.52 3.79 68.45
N PHE A 66 15.79 3.49 68.31
CA PHE A 66 16.60 2.68 69.21
C PHE A 66 17.73 3.56 69.72
N ALA A 67 18.00 3.44 71.03
CA ALA A 67 19.11 4.14 71.63
C ALA A 67 19.81 3.26 72.66
N SER A 68 21.14 3.34 72.71
CA SER A 68 21.98 2.61 73.68
C SER A 68 23.20 3.44 74.08
N ASN A 69 23.84 3.11 75.19
CA ASN A 69 25.09 3.65 75.59
C ASN A 69 25.98 2.57 76.30
N LYS A 70 27.05 2.93 76.83
CA LYS A 70 28.01 2.01 77.60
C LYS A 70 27.35 1.30 78.77
N GLN A 71 26.22 1.82 79.28
CA GLN A 71 25.48 1.29 80.41
C GLN A 71 24.33 0.32 79.98
N GLY A 72 24.02 0.24 78.70
CA GLY A 72 23.00 -0.64 78.15
C GLY A 72 21.99 0.03 77.22
N VAL A 73 20.87 -0.68 76.89
CA VAL A 73 19.81 -0.19 76.06
C VAL A 73 18.97 0.86 76.79
N LEU A 74 18.87 2.06 76.20
CA LEU A 74 18.08 3.18 76.74
C LEU A 74 16.64 3.17 76.26
N CYS A 75 16.46 2.81 74.93
CA CYS A 75 15.11 2.58 74.38
C CYS A 75 15.21 1.54 73.25
N LYS A 76 14.10 0.79 73.10
CA LYS A 76 13.96 -0.22 72.10
C LYS A 76 12.69 0.05 71.27
N ASN A 77 12.85 0.37 70.01
CA ASN A 77 11.78 0.65 69.02
C ASN A 77 10.70 1.64 69.59
N ALA A 78 11.17 2.72 70.19
CA ALA A 78 10.26 3.76 70.65
C ALA A 78 9.71 4.55 69.48
N TYR A 79 8.39 4.76 69.43
CA TYR A 79 7.79 5.45 68.27
C TYR A 79 7.47 6.91 68.58
N TYR A 80 7.73 7.72 67.50
CA TYR A 80 7.47 9.15 67.49
C TYR A 80 6.75 9.53 66.23
N HIS A 81 5.95 10.59 66.25
CA HIS A 81 5.24 11.10 65.11
C HIS A 81 5.66 12.54 64.78
N ALA A 82 5.59 12.86 63.48
CA ALA A 82 5.86 14.20 62.98
C ALA A 82 4.82 15.19 63.51
N PHE A 83 5.29 16.35 63.90
CA PHE A 83 4.42 17.43 64.43
C PHE A 83 3.90 18.32 63.30
N SER A 84 4.69 18.61 62.24
CA SER A 84 4.36 19.47 61.14
C SER A 84 4.51 18.78 59.81
N SER A 85 3.73 19.22 58.79
CA SER A 85 3.81 18.72 57.40
C SER A 85 4.84 19.49 56.62
N THR A 86 6.11 19.30 56.94
CA THR A 86 7.28 20.02 56.38
C THR A 86 8.41 19.06 56.03
N ALA A 87 9.40 19.54 55.25
CA ALA A 87 10.60 18.74 54.93
C ALA A 87 11.45 18.48 56.19
N ALA A 88 11.40 19.37 57.21
CA ALA A 88 12.03 19.19 58.50
C ALA A 88 10.96 19.41 59.62
N SER A 89 10.71 18.40 60.44
CA SER A 89 9.70 18.44 61.50
C SER A 89 10.29 18.14 62.84
N LYS A 90 9.69 18.71 63.87
CA LYS A 90 9.87 18.21 65.24
C LYS A 90 9.06 16.93 65.46
N PHE A 91 9.53 16.04 66.31
CA PHE A 91 8.90 14.73 66.56
C PHE A 91 8.52 14.67 68.05
N LYS A 92 7.32 14.19 68.36
CA LYS A 92 6.78 14.04 69.71
C LYS A 92 6.34 12.60 69.97
N SER A 93 6.38 12.21 71.29
CA SER A 93 5.86 10.87 71.64
C SER A 93 4.33 10.85 71.66
N ALA A 94 3.68 9.72 71.35
CA ALA A 94 2.26 9.57 71.23
C ALA A 94 1.51 9.62 72.57
N GLY A 95 2.19 9.66 73.73
CA GLY A 95 1.56 9.62 75.04
C GLY A 95 1.75 10.88 75.87
N GLY A 96 2.40 11.90 75.48
CA GLY A 96 2.55 13.18 76.10
C GLY A 96 3.29 13.23 77.48
N ARG A 97 3.87 12.12 77.93
CA ARG A 97 4.55 11.97 79.20
C ARG A 97 6.03 11.60 79.05
N ASN A 98 6.85 12.49 78.72
CA ASN A 98 8.28 12.33 78.52
C ASN A 98 8.67 12.24 77.06
N PRO A 99 8.79 13.33 76.35
CA PRO A 99 9.16 13.36 74.93
C PRO A 99 10.57 12.88 74.72
N ARG A 100 11.45 13.01 75.71
CA ARG A 100 12.84 12.67 75.61
C ARG A 100 13.10 11.15 75.76
N LEU A 101 13.98 10.60 74.94
CA LEU A 101 14.32 9.17 74.89
C LEU A 101 15.16 8.75 76.12
N TRP A 102 15.92 9.70 76.73
CA TRP A 102 16.73 9.52 77.96
C TRP A 102 16.87 10.84 78.71
N SER A 103 17.21 10.78 79.96
CA SER A 103 17.33 11.93 80.87
C SER A 103 18.81 12.34 81.08
N GLY A 104 19.00 13.68 81.32
CA GLY A 104 20.32 14.24 81.60
C GLY A 104 21.25 14.40 80.39
N ASP A 105 22.52 14.69 80.65
CA ASP A 105 23.57 14.92 79.72
C ASP A 105 24.24 13.61 79.19
N VAL A 106 23.59 12.50 79.28
CA VAL A 106 24.09 11.19 78.93
C VAL A 106 24.14 11.11 77.39
N ALA A 107 25.36 10.91 76.83
CA ALA A 107 25.48 10.66 75.42
C ALA A 107 25.04 9.23 75.01
N ALA A 108 24.32 9.10 73.93
CA ALA A 108 23.83 7.81 73.43
C ALA A 108 24.15 7.63 71.97
N ASP A 109 24.32 6.39 71.54
CA ASP A 109 24.30 6.02 70.17
C ASP A 109 22.82 5.74 69.73
N VAL A 110 22.33 6.43 68.78
CA VAL A 110 20.90 6.41 68.38
C VAL A 110 20.79 6.04 66.90
N CYS A 111 19.91 5.13 66.61
CA CYS A 111 19.48 4.86 65.25
C CYS A 111 17.93 4.90 65.12
N ALA A 112 17.47 5.42 64.02
CA ALA A 112 16.06 5.64 63.75
C ALA A 112 15.66 5.22 62.33
N TYR A 113 14.42 4.79 62.17
CA TYR A 113 13.91 4.34 60.86
C TYR A 113 12.43 4.79 60.64
N TYR A 114 12.08 4.85 59.38
CA TYR A 114 10.71 5.10 58.86
C TYR A 114 10.38 4.07 57.77
N PRO A 115 9.15 3.57 57.72
CA PRO A 115 8.02 3.80 58.61
C PRO A 115 8.05 2.89 59.83
N PHE A 116 7.60 3.40 60.94
CA PHE A 116 7.52 2.63 62.21
C PHE A 116 6.63 1.37 62.08
N ARG A 117 7.13 0.28 62.65
CA ARG A 117 6.41 -1.00 62.79
C ARG A 117 6.65 -1.55 64.21
N THR A 118 5.59 -1.97 64.86
CA THR A 118 5.68 -2.51 66.24
C THR A 118 6.43 -3.84 66.33
N SER A 119 6.49 -4.58 65.22
CA SER A 119 7.17 -5.88 65.12
C SER A 119 8.68 -5.78 64.91
N TYR A 120 9.25 -4.58 64.73
CA TYR A 120 10.69 -4.39 64.47
C TYR A 120 11.39 -4.16 65.80
N ASP A 121 12.05 -5.18 66.28
CA ASP A 121 12.67 -5.18 67.58
C ASP A 121 14.20 -5.31 67.55
N ASP A 122 14.77 -5.51 66.37
CA ASP A 122 16.21 -5.62 66.17
C ASP A 122 16.69 -4.50 65.20
N PRO A 123 17.50 -3.53 65.70
CA PRO A 123 18.03 -2.46 64.85
C PRO A 123 19.07 -2.94 63.82
N GLU A 124 19.60 -4.17 63.94
CA GLU A 124 20.50 -4.73 62.96
C GLU A 124 19.80 -5.50 61.84
N ALA A 125 18.50 -5.71 61.94
CA ALA A 125 17.71 -6.51 60.99
C ALA A 125 16.34 -5.89 60.63
N ILE A 126 16.28 -4.61 60.34
CA ILE A 126 15.06 -3.94 59.87
C ILE A 126 14.66 -4.43 58.49
N PRO A 127 13.46 -5.03 58.32
CA PRO A 127 13.01 -5.49 57.00
C PRO A 127 12.94 -4.37 55.99
N CYS A 128 13.52 -4.60 54.82
CA CYS A 128 13.53 -3.66 53.67
C CYS A 128 13.35 -4.39 52.34
N SER A 129 13.04 -3.64 51.30
CA SER A 129 12.94 -4.12 49.94
C SER A 129 13.34 -3.03 48.93
N ILE A 130 13.81 -3.42 47.80
CA ILE A 130 14.08 -2.54 46.65
C ILE A 130 13.47 -3.24 45.43
N PRO A 131 12.35 -2.72 44.88
CA PRO A 131 11.62 -3.41 43.83
C PRO A 131 12.41 -3.48 42.51
N SER A 132 12.35 -4.63 41.84
CA SER A 132 12.90 -4.84 40.50
C SER A 132 12.07 -4.18 39.39
N GLN A 133 10.83 -3.80 39.66
CA GLN A 133 9.98 -3.03 38.75
C GLN A 133 9.77 -1.63 39.32
N GLN A 134 10.12 -0.61 38.54
CA GLN A 134 10.03 0.78 38.97
C GLN A 134 9.40 1.64 37.84
N PRO A 135 8.79 2.79 38.13
CA PRO A 135 8.19 3.63 37.13
C PRO A 135 9.24 4.35 36.27
N LEU A 136 9.05 4.36 34.96
CA LEU A 136 9.79 5.20 34.00
C LEU A 136 9.01 6.51 33.82
N ALA A 137 9.61 7.63 34.21
CA ALA A 137 9.01 8.95 34.00
C ALA A 137 10.09 10.02 33.84
N HIS A 138 10.00 10.85 32.80
CA HIS A 138 10.94 11.92 32.55
C HIS A 138 10.97 12.96 33.65
N GLY A 139 12.16 13.22 34.22
CA GLY A 139 12.40 14.26 35.24
C GLY A 139 11.70 14.04 36.60
N ARG A 140 10.94 12.97 36.76
CA ARG A 140 10.14 12.73 37.97
C ARG A 140 11.04 12.12 39.08
N ILE A 141 11.13 12.83 40.16
CA ILE A 141 11.86 12.36 41.37
C ILE A 141 11.06 11.21 42.02
N PRO A 142 11.73 10.08 42.41
CA PRO A 142 11.06 8.95 43.04
C PRO A 142 10.52 9.33 44.42
N ASP A 143 9.43 8.67 44.84
CA ASP A 143 8.93 8.77 46.22
C ASP A 143 9.85 7.95 47.14
N ILE A 144 10.83 8.62 47.76
CA ILE A 144 11.79 7.98 48.63
C ILE A 144 11.15 7.44 49.93
N LYS A 145 9.94 7.91 50.32
CA LYS A 145 9.20 7.40 51.50
C LYS A 145 8.58 6.03 51.25
N SER A 146 8.55 5.55 50.04
CA SER A 146 8.19 4.16 49.72
C SER A 146 9.28 3.15 50.13
N PHE A 147 10.48 3.61 50.41
CA PHE A 147 11.59 2.81 50.92
C PHE A 147 11.79 2.99 52.42
N VAL A 148 12.53 2.09 53.06
CA VAL A 148 12.93 2.30 54.47
C VAL A 148 13.89 3.49 54.53
N LEU A 149 13.51 4.52 55.26
CA LEU A 149 14.39 5.64 55.57
C LEU A 149 15.06 5.41 56.92
N TYR A 150 16.31 5.81 57.07
CA TYR A 150 17.06 5.64 58.29
C TYR A 150 18.11 6.75 58.50
N ASP A 151 18.49 6.93 59.78
CA ASP A 151 19.68 7.68 60.16
C ASP A 151 20.23 7.10 61.45
N ALA A 152 21.57 7.17 61.62
CA ALA A 152 22.27 6.75 62.81
C ALA A 152 23.25 7.85 63.25
N ARG A 153 23.28 8.09 64.57
CA ARG A 153 24.11 9.12 65.18
C ARG A 153 24.75 8.56 66.43
N SER A 154 26.05 8.74 66.56
CA SER A 154 26.78 8.37 67.78
C SER A 154 27.01 9.56 68.73
N GLY A 155 26.99 9.31 70.01
CA GLY A 155 27.29 10.29 70.98
C GLY A 155 26.27 11.45 71.13
N VAL A 156 25.04 11.20 70.81
CA VAL A 156 23.95 12.21 70.85
C VAL A 156 23.55 12.56 72.26
N SER A 157 23.55 13.86 72.59
CA SER A 157 23.19 14.37 73.92
C SER A 157 22.17 15.51 73.81
N TYR A 158 21.22 15.60 74.77
CA TYR A 158 20.27 16.72 74.88
C TYR A 158 20.91 17.97 75.42
N ALA A 159 22.14 17.92 76.00
CA ALA A 159 22.88 19.09 76.44
C ALA A 159 23.20 20.10 75.33
N GLU A 160 23.31 19.59 74.09
CA GLU A 160 23.61 20.39 72.89
C GLU A 160 22.32 20.87 72.15
N GLY A 161 21.15 20.68 72.80
CA GLY A 161 19.84 20.99 72.21
C GLY A 161 19.12 19.77 71.66
N LEU A 162 18.06 19.99 70.82
CA LEU A 162 17.32 18.88 70.24
C LEU A 162 18.19 18.13 69.19
N PRO A 163 18.32 16.79 69.36
CA PRO A 163 19.03 15.97 68.35
C PRO A 163 18.44 16.18 66.97
N GLN A 164 19.34 16.21 65.97
CA GLN A 164 18.98 16.42 64.59
C GLN A 164 19.24 15.14 63.79
N PHE A 165 18.16 14.54 63.17
CA PHE A 165 18.28 13.42 62.28
C PHE A 165 18.11 13.85 60.83
N ARG A 166 18.79 13.21 59.92
CA ARG A 166 18.60 13.37 58.49
C ARG A 166 18.30 12.00 57.89
N PHE A 167 17.01 11.70 57.75
CA PHE A 167 16.55 10.44 57.18
C PHE A 167 16.83 10.35 55.70
N ARG A 168 17.42 9.26 55.28
CA ARG A 168 17.75 8.93 53.89
C ARG A 168 17.27 7.53 53.58
N PRO A 169 16.92 7.24 52.27
CA PRO A 169 16.48 5.90 51.85
C PRO A 169 17.63 4.88 52.02
N CYS A 170 17.27 3.64 52.32
CA CYS A 170 18.25 2.53 52.38
C CYS A 170 18.83 2.23 51.00
N ALA A 171 18.13 2.52 49.89
CA ALA A 171 18.59 2.41 48.51
C ALA A 171 19.47 3.61 48.10
N ALA A 172 20.38 3.41 47.18
CA ALA A 172 21.05 4.47 46.43
C ALA A 172 20.11 5.03 45.36
N VAL A 173 20.22 6.33 45.06
CA VAL A 173 19.41 7.01 44.05
C VAL A 173 20.29 7.27 42.82
N LEU A 174 19.92 6.76 41.67
CA LEU A 174 20.58 7.10 40.41
C LEU A 174 19.72 8.08 39.62
N LYS A 175 20.32 9.16 39.15
CA LYS A 175 19.78 10.08 38.14
C LYS A 175 20.54 9.83 36.85
N VAL A 176 19.84 9.41 35.83
CA VAL A 176 20.45 9.12 34.51
C VAL A 176 19.84 10.05 33.48
N SER A 177 20.71 10.81 32.80
CA SER A 177 20.33 11.68 31.68
C SER A 177 20.98 11.14 30.41
N VAL A 178 20.17 10.80 29.40
CA VAL A 178 20.64 10.31 28.10
C VAL A 178 20.14 11.25 27.03
N THR A 179 21.06 11.89 26.31
CA THR A 179 20.76 12.69 25.12
C THR A 179 20.75 11.80 23.88
N LEU A 180 19.89 12.10 22.92
CA LEU A 180 19.74 11.35 21.67
C LEU A 180 20.02 12.26 20.47
N ASP A 181 20.58 11.72 19.40
CA ASP A 181 20.77 12.45 18.15
C ASP A 181 19.48 12.54 17.30
N LYS A 182 18.49 11.67 17.59
CA LYS A 182 17.17 11.61 16.91
C LYS A 182 16.06 11.33 17.90
N PRO A 183 14.83 11.81 17.67
CA PRO A 183 13.68 11.48 18.51
C PRO A 183 13.35 9.98 18.44
N VAL A 184 12.91 9.42 19.57
CA VAL A 184 12.46 8.03 19.69
C VAL A 184 11.26 7.91 20.62
N SER A 185 10.52 6.81 20.49
CA SER A 185 9.51 6.40 21.47
C SER A 185 10.07 5.32 22.38
N ILE A 186 9.93 5.51 23.69
CA ILE A 186 10.40 4.58 24.73
C ILE A 186 9.25 4.27 25.68
N ASP A 187 8.98 3.00 25.92
CA ASP A 187 7.97 2.52 26.86
C ASP A 187 8.58 1.77 28.04
N ARG A 188 9.78 1.23 27.88
CA ARG A 188 10.51 0.49 28.90
C ARG A 188 12.03 0.67 28.78
N MET A 189 12.71 0.57 29.92
CA MET A 189 14.17 0.47 30.01
C MET A 189 14.54 -0.64 30.98
N THR A 190 15.67 -1.30 30.73
CA THR A 190 16.23 -2.33 31.59
C THR A 190 17.61 -1.88 32.07
N VAL A 191 17.85 -1.95 33.39
CA VAL A 191 19.16 -1.69 33.99
C VAL A 191 19.68 -2.98 34.56
N THR A 192 20.83 -3.42 34.10
CA THR A 192 21.45 -4.70 34.48
C THR A 192 22.85 -4.50 35.04
N THR A 193 23.27 -5.42 35.93
CA THR A 193 24.65 -5.53 36.44
C THR A 193 25.27 -6.84 35.98
N SER A 194 26.57 -6.86 35.78
CA SER A 194 27.35 -8.08 35.57
C SER A 194 27.84 -8.70 36.90
N SER A 195 27.71 -7.98 38.01
CA SER A 195 28.06 -8.42 39.37
C SER A 195 27.07 -9.48 39.87
N GLU A 196 27.53 -10.37 40.77
CA GLU A 196 26.66 -11.29 41.52
C GLU A 196 25.78 -10.57 42.57
N ALA A 197 26.15 -9.35 42.96
CA ALA A 197 25.36 -8.55 43.88
C ALA A 197 24.04 -8.08 43.23
N PRO A 198 22.87 -8.24 43.90
CA PRO A 198 21.59 -7.87 43.28
C PRO A 198 21.39 -6.36 43.31
N LEU A 199 20.85 -5.80 42.21
CA LEU A 199 20.36 -4.42 42.11
C LEU A 199 19.07 -4.19 42.88
N ALA A 200 18.22 -5.22 43.01
CA ALA A 200 16.90 -5.20 43.61
C ALA A 200 16.61 -6.50 44.39
N PHE A 201 15.68 -6.45 45.33
CA PHE A 201 15.24 -7.63 46.09
C PHE A 201 13.85 -7.40 46.71
N ASP A 202 13.07 -8.45 46.85
CA ASP A 202 11.73 -8.38 47.44
C ASP A 202 11.80 -8.33 48.97
N LYS A 203 12.71 -9.09 49.56
CA LYS A 203 12.92 -9.09 51.00
C LYS A 203 14.39 -9.07 51.35
N GLY A 204 14.73 -8.27 52.33
CA GLY A 204 16.06 -8.13 52.87
C GLY A 204 16.01 -7.50 54.26
N THR A 205 17.17 -7.32 54.88
CA THR A 205 17.35 -6.64 56.18
C THR A 205 18.37 -5.53 56.07
N LEU A 206 18.07 -4.42 56.73
CA LEU A 206 18.90 -3.25 56.87
C LEU A 206 19.45 -3.18 58.30
N ASN A 207 20.78 -3.09 58.48
CA ASN A 207 21.41 -2.74 59.75
C ASN A 207 21.40 -1.20 59.86
N LEU A 208 20.66 -0.66 60.84
CA LEU A 208 20.53 0.79 61.02
C LEU A 208 21.84 1.48 61.38
N SER A 209 22.75 0.81 62.08
CA SER A 209 23.97 1.44 62.59
C SER A 209 24.99 1.79 61.49
N ASN A 210 25.05 0.98 60.46
CA ASN A 210 26.05 1.11 59.37
C ASN A 210 25.42 1.21 57.96
N GLY A 211 24.11 0.97 57.81
CA GLY A 211 23.41 1.00 56.56
C GLY A 211 23.66 -0.23 55.68
N ALA A 212 24.22 -1.30 56.20
CA ALA A 212 24.47 -2.53 55.48
C ALA A 212 23.11 -3.25 55.18
N ILE A 213 22.97 -3.76 53.95
CA ILE A 213 21.80 -4.52 53.51
C ILE A 213 22.21 -5.96 53.22
N THR A 214 21.34 -6.90 53.69
CA THR A 214 21.43 -8.31 53.29
C THR A 214 20.15 -8.70 52.59
N ALA A 215 20.21 -8.99 51.27
CA ALA A 215 19.11 -9.50 50.51
C ALA A 215 18.83 -10.97 50.89
N ALA A 216 17.54 -11.34 51.07
CA ALA A 216 17.10 -12.67 51.46
C ALA A 216 16.25 -13.39 50.43
N GLU A 217 15.31 -12.72 49.77
CA GLU A 217 14.41 -13.31 48.77
C GLU A 217 14.22 -12.35 47.60
N GLY A 218 13.96 -12.89 46.39
CA GLY A 218 13.67 -12.13 45.18
C GLY A 218 14.83 -11.27 44.69
N ALA A 219 16.07 -11.74 44.91
CA ALA A 219 17.28 -11.06 44.47
C ALA A 219 17.29 -10.99 42.93
N SER A 220 17.47 -9.79 42.34
CA SER A 220 17.49 -9.54 40.94
C SER A 220 18.70 -8.71 40.53
N GLN A 221 19.39 -9.13 39.48
CA GLN A 221 20.45 -8.38 38.84
C GLN A 221 19.94 -7.39 37.80
N GLU A 222 18.62 -7.25 37.70
CA GLU A 222 17.92 -6.42 36.72
C GLU A 222 16.86 -5.56 37.41
N ILE A 223 16.73 -4.30 36.95
CA ILE A 223 15.62 -3.42 37.27
C ILE A 223 14.93 -3.04 35.96
N LEU A 224 13.64 -3.35 35.85
CA LEU A 224 12.75 -2.96 34.76
C LEU A 224 12.05 -1.65 35.07
N LEU A 225 12.28 -0.64 34.25
CA LEU A 225 11.59 0.66 34.31
C LEU A 225 10.50 0.66 33.23
N THR A 226 9.24 0.92 33.59
CA THR A 226 8.09 0.92 32.68
C THR A 226 7.29 2.20 32.79
N SER A 227 6.81 2.69 31.64
CA SER A 227 5.85 3.78 31.55
C SER A 227 4.44 3.25 31.23
N ALA A 228 3.41 3.92 31.74
CA ALA A 228 2.01 3.57 31.46
C ALA A 228 1.63 3.85 29.99
N ALA A 229 2.37 4.73 29.32
CA ALA A 229 2.24 5.04 27.88
C ALA A 229 3.63 5.25 27.30
N SER A 230 3.77 5.06 25.99
CA SER A 230 5.01 5.32 25.31
C SER A 230 5.44 6.78 25.46
N LEU A 231 6.70 7.00 25.85
CA LEU A 231 7.27 8.33 26.03
C LEU A 231 7.92 8.78 24.73
N SER A 232 7.45 9.87 24.17
CA SER A 232 8.14 10.54 23.06
C SER A 232 9.36 11.28 23.61
N VAL A 233 10.55 10.86 23.25
CA VAL A 233 11.82 11.44 23.68
C VAL A 233 12.46 12.14 22.51
N GLY A 234 12.54 13.47 22.59
CA GLY A 234 13.21 14.32 21.59
C GLY A 234 14.73 14.29 21.69
N THR A 235 15.39 15.13 20.91
CA THR A 235 16.86 15.28 20.92
C THR A 235 17.43 15.82 22.23
N ASP A 236 16.57 16.47 23.06
CA ASP A 236 16.94 16.88 24.43
C ASP A 236 17.13 15.67 25.36
N GLY A 237 16.70 14.50 24.93
CA GLY A 237 16.90 13.25 25.64
C GLY A 237 15.92 13.01 26.76
N ILE A 238 16.25 12.04 27.60
CA ILE A 238 15.46 11.64 28.75
C ILE A 238 16.31 11.69 30.04
N THR A 239 15.73 12.28 31.10
CA THR A 239 16.27 12.15 32.47
C THR A 239 15.30 11.31 33.28
N PHE A 240 15.78 10.26 33.90
CA PHE A 240 15.00 9.39 34.76
C PHE A 240 15.73 9.06 36.04
N TYR A 241 15.00 8.57 37.06
CA TYR A 241 15.56 8.18 38.35
C TYR A 241 15.22 6.72 38.63
N LEU A 242 16.15 6.01 39.30
CA LEU A 242 15.91 4.66 39.81
C LEU A 242 16.58 4.47 41.15
N MET A 243 16.07 3.51 41.92
CA MET A 243 16.59 3.14 43.23
C MET A 243 17.29 1.78 43.11
N VAL A 244 18.54 1.69 43.58
CA VAL A 244 19.33 0.46 43.49
C VAL A 244 19.85 0.04 44.88
N ALA A 245 20.12 -1.22 45.04
CA ALA A 245 20.79 -1.71 46.25
C ALA A 245 22.20 -1.12 46.38
N PRO A 246 22.65 -0.78 47.60
CA PRO A 246 24.01 -0.36 47.87
C PRO A 246 25.04 -1.46 47.57
N GLY A 247 26.27 -1.06 47.28
CA GLY A 247 27.35 -1.98 46.93
C GLY A 247 27.78 -1.82 45.46
N HIS A 248 28.12 -2.89 44.80
CA HIS A 248 28.55 -2.94 43.40
C HIS A 248 29.88 -2.26 43.11
N ASP A 249 30.83 -2.29 44.05
CA ASP A 249 32.14 -1.69 43.88
C ASP A 249 32.85 -2.24 42.63
N SER A 250 33.40 -1.34 41.82
CA SER A 250 34.09 -1.67 40.57
C SER A 250 33.25 -2.32 39.49
N ASP A 251 31.94 -2.19 39.55
CA ASP A 251 31.00 -2.71 38.55
C ASP A 251 30.58 -1.64 37.53
N LYS A 252 29.87 -2.08 36.50
CA LYS A 252 29.23 -1.22 35.51
C LYS A 252 27.79 -1.64 35.35
N LEU A 253 26.87 -0.66 35.29
CA LEU A 253 25.50 -0.93 34.99
C LEU A 253 25.20 -0.61 33.54
N SER A 254 24.64 -1.57 32.81
CA SER A 254 24.17 -1.40 31.45
C SER A 254 22.70 -0.91 31.46
N VAL A 255 22.43 0.21 30.79
CA VAL A 255 21.09 0.74 30.58
C VAL A 255 20.68 0.44 29.17
N LYS A 256 19.65 -0.36 29.03
CA LYS A 256 19.10 -0.80 27.72
C LYS A 256 17.67 -0.34 27.54
N THR A 257 17.32 -0.12 26.30
CA THR A 257 15.93 0.15 25.88
C THR A 257 15.65 -0.46 24.53
N VAL A 258 14.38 -0.58 24.19
CA VAL A 258 13.96 -1.02 22.86
C VAL A 258 13.67 0.20 22.00
N ILE A 259 14.45 0.39 20.95
CA ILE A 259 14.25 1.41 19.91
C ILE A 259 13.99 0.69 18.61
N LYS A 260 12.90 1.02 17.93
CA LYS A 260 12.50 0.38 16.66
C LYS A 260 12.55 -1.16 16.74
N ARG A 261 12.06 -1.70 17.88
CA ARG A 261 11.97 -3.15 18.20
C ARG A 261 13.30 -3.90 18.38
N GLN A 262 14.41 -3.20 18.40
CA GLN A 262 15.70 -3.76 18.73
C GLN A 262 16.16 -3.27 20.10
N GLU A 263 16.78 -4.15 20.89
CA GLU A 263 17.37 -3.77 22.17
C GLU A 263 18.68 -3.03 21.92
N HIS A 264 18.82 -1.87 22.56
CA HIS A 264 20.00 -1.01 22.46
C HIS A 264 20.52 -0.67 23.85
N GLU A 265 21.83 -0.81 24.05
CA GLU A 265 22.50 -0.26 25.22
C GLU A 265 22.73 1.23 24.99
N ILE A 266 21.99 2.07 25.74
CA ILE A 266 21.98 3.53 25.57
C ILE A 266 22.88 4.26 26.54
N ALA A 267 23.27 3.60 27.63
CA ALA A 267 24.25 4.11 28.58
C ALA A 267 24.95 2.96 29.34
N LEU A 268 26.20 3.20 29.67
CA LEU A 268 27.00 2.36 30.58
C LEU A 268 27.40 3.21 31.76
N LEU A 269 26.92 2.86 32.96
CA LEU A 269 27.14 3.64 34.18
C LEU A 269 28.27 3.01 35.01
N GLU A 270 29.32 3.76 35.23
CA GLU A 270 30.42 3.30 36.09
C GLU A 270 30.10 3.49 37.57
N VAL A 271 30.18 2.43 38.34
CA VAL A 271 30.00 2.49 39.78
C VAL A 271 31.19 3.16 40.44
N PRO A 272 30.98 4.15 41.34
CA PRO A 272 32.10 4.81 41.99
C PRO A 272 32.91 3.88 42.92
N GLU A 273 34.16 4.22 43.14
CA GLU A 273 35.04 3.50 44.10
C GLU A 273 34.34 3.41 45.47
N GLY A 274 34.31 2.21 46.05
CA GLY A 274 33.63 1.89 47.28
C GLY A 274 32.12 1.66 47.12
N GLY A 275 31.63 1.56 45.91
CA GLY A 275 30.27 1.17 45.55
C GLY A 275 29.20 2.22 45.84
N PHE A 276 27.98 1.90 45.52
CA PHE A 276 26.80 2.73 45.88
C PHE A 276 26.52 2.70 47.38
N LYS A 277 26.13 3.83 47.93
CA LYS A 277 25.75 3.99 49.35
C LYS A 277 24.27 4.39 49.46
N GLY A 278 23.56 3.80 50.41
CA GLY A 278 22.16 4.14 50.64
C GLY A 278 21.99 5.62 50.97
N GLY A 279 20.98 6.24 50.38
CA GLY A 279 20.66 7.64 50.57
C GLY A 279 21.59 8.63 49.85
N VAL A 280 22.41 8.20 48.93
CA VAL A 280 23.27 9.06 48.09
C VAL A 280 22.73 9.13 46.67
N LEU A 281 22.73 10.35 46.08
CA LEU A 281 22.42 10.57 44.68
C LEU A 281 23.69 10.45 43.82
N TYR A 282 23.62 9.65 42.83
CA TYR A 282 24.64 9.53 41.76
C TYR A 282 24.04 10.01 40.44
N SER A 283 24.70 10.94 39.77
CA SER A 283 24.23 11.51 38.50
C SER A 283 25.11 11.05 37.37
N TYR A 284 24.47 10.60 36.29
CA TYR A 284 25.10 10.12 35.08
C TYR A 284 24.57 10.87 33.87
N GLU A 285 25.45 11.19 32.97
CA GLU A 285 25.14 11.76 31.68
C GLU A 285 25.71 10.86 30.59
N ALA A 286 24.91 10.54 29.59
CA ALA A 286 25.28 9.76 28.43
C ALA A 286 24.71 10.40 27.16
N SER A 287 25.31 10.09 26.03
CA SER A 287 24.77 10.40 24.71
C SER A 287 24.73 9.13 23.86
N TYR A 288 23.67 8.97 23.13
CA TYR A 288 23.46 7.79 22.31
C TYR A 288 23.06 8.20 20.88
N ASN A 289 23.77 7.69 19.89
CA ASN A 289 23.45 7.87 18.49
C ASN A 289 22.50 6.74 18.06
N VAL A 290 21.27 7.10 17.73
CA VAL A 290 20.25 6.14 17.29
C VAL A 290 20.65 5.57 15.93
N PRO A 291 20.92 4.27 15.80
CA PRO A 291 21.36 3.70 14.54
C PRO A 291 20.29 3.84 13.45
N GLU A 292 20.72 4.08 12.23
CA GLU A 292 19.83 4.00 11.08
C GLU A 292 19.45 2.54 10.82
N LYS A 293 18.15 2.31 10.61
CA LYS A 293 17.65 0.99 10.24
C LYS A 293 18.16 0.65 8.85
N ALA A 294 19.06 -0.34 8.74
CA ALA A 294 19.47 -0.84 7.43
C ALA A 294 18.31 -1.56 6.76
N PHE A 295 18.04 -1.24 5.51
CA PHE A 295 16.92 -1.82 4.76
C PHE A 295 17.22 -1.86 3.26
N THR A 296 16.51 -2.75 2.55
CA THR A 296 16.45 -2.75 1.09
C THR A 296 15.37 -1.76 0.66
N ASN A 297 15.76 -0.72 -0.07
CA ASN A 297 14.82 0.30 -0.55
C ASN A 297 14.05 -0.21 -1.77
N LEU A 298 12.76 -0.50 -1.57
CA LEU A 298 11.85 -0.96 -2.63
C LEU A 298 11.47 0.15 -3.62
N SER A 299 11.63 1.41 -3.22
CA SER A 299 11.38 2.58 -4.07
C SER A 299 12.63 3.08 -4.81
N ALA A 300 13.74 2.33 -4.78
CA ALA A 300 14.98 2.74 -5.43
C ALA A 300 14.85 2.93 -6.96
N GLN A 301 13.91 2.23 -7.59
CA GLN A 301 13.58 2.35 -9.02
C GLN A 301 12.28 3.13 -9.27
N GLY A 302 11.81 3.91 -8.29
CA GLY A 302 10.55 4.62 -8.30
C GLY A 302 9.52 3.99 -7.36
N THR A 303 8.49 4.78 -7.04
CA THR A 303 7.36 4.33 -6.22
C THR A 303 6.31 3.59 -7.07
N ALA A 304 5.49 2.74 -6.43
CA ALA A 304 4.43 1.99 -7.10
C ALA A 304 3.35 1.54 -6.10
N ASN A 305 2.31 0.87 -6.57
CA ASN A 305 1.26 0.30 -5.74
C ASN A 305 1.53 -1.15 -5.30
N THR A 306 2.48 -1.83 -5.94
CA THR A 306 2.94 -3.17 -5.54
C THR A 306 4.45 -3.17 -5.42
N TYR A 307 4.97 -3.83 -4.38
CA TYR A 307 6.38 -4.09 -4.19
C TYR A 307 6.63 -5.58 -4.03
N ILE A 308 7.72 -6.09 -4.63
CA ILE A 308 8.11 -7.50 -4.57
C ILE A 308 9.16 -7.67 -3.47
N VAL A 309 8.97 -8.68 -2.61
CA VAL A 309 9.95 -9.13 -1.61
C VAL A 309 10.21 -10.62 -1.77
N ASN A 310 11.45 -11.06 -1.59
CA ASN A 310 11.88 -12.39 -2.03
C ASN A 310 12.94 -13.08 -1.16
N GLU A 311 13.33 -12.50 -0.03
CA GLU A 311 14.33 -13.05 0.89
C GLU A 311 13.78 -13.11 2.32
N ALA A 312 14.06 -14.20 3.05
CA ALA A 312 13.72 -14.36 4.47
C ALA A 312 14.58 -13.45 5.38
N SER A 313 14.12 -13.17 6.58
CA SER A 313 14.82 -12.41 7.61
C SER A 313 15.38 -11.06 7.13
N LYS A 314 14.74 -10.43 6.16
CA LYS A 314 15.23 -9.21 5.51
C LYS A 314 14.32 -8.02 5.78
N THR A 315 14.94 -6.90 6.13
CA THR A 315 14.21 -5.63 6.29
C THR A 315 14.14 -4.89 4.96
N TYR A 316 12.93 -4.46 4.62
CA TYR A 316 12.57 -3.67 3.45
C TYR A 316 11.98 -2.33 3.87
N GLY A 317 12.02 -1.35 2.97
CA GLY A 317 11.30 -0.10 3.16
C GLY A 317 10.94 0.55 1.83
N PHE A 318 9.90 1.40 1.85
CA PHE A 318 9.47 2.15 0.69
C PHE A 318 8.95 3.54 1.07
N ASP A 319 9.02 4.47 0.13
CA ASP A 319 8.48 5.83 0.27
C ASP A 319 6.94 5.78 0.28
N ALA A 320 6.35 6.27 1.36
CA ALA A 320 4.91 6.33 1.58
C ALA A 320 4.32 7.74 1.49
N MET A 321 5.11 8.73 1.04
CA MET A 321 4.66 10.11 0.92
C MET A 321 3.97 10.40 -0.42
N VAL A 322 3.96 9.43 -1.33
CA VAL A 322 3.38 9.58 -2.67
C VAL A 322 2.43 8.46 -3.03
N LYS A 323 1.45 8.78 -3.85
CA LYS A 323 0.46 7.85 -4.41
C LYS A 323 1.05 7.15 -5.64
N GLY A 324 0.99 5.82 -5.69
CA GLY A 324 1.42 5.03 -6.83
C GLY A 324 2.83 5.36 -7.30
N ASN A 325 3.00 5.73 -8.57
CA ASN A 325 4.30 6.13 -9.11
C ASN A 325 4.74 7.57 -8.79
N GLY A 326 3.95 8.32 -8.01
CA GLY A 326 4.28 9.68 -7.60
C GLY A 326 4.27 10.73 -8.71
N GLN A 327 3.80 10.39 -9.91
CA GLN A 327 3.84 11.28 -11.07
C GLN A 327 2.47 11.84 -11.42
N ALA A 328 2.37 13.17 -11.39
CA ALA A 328 1.20 13.87 -11.93
C ALA A 328 1.05 13.59 -13.43
N ARG A 329 -0.17 13.40 -13.88
CA ARG A 329 -0.50 13.14 -15.29
C ARG A 329 -1.71 13.95 -15.72
N ASP A 330 -1.57 14.63 -16.84
CA ASP A 330 -2.65 15.31 -17.54
C ASP A 330 -2.98 14.52 -18.81
N PHE A 331 -4.27 14.32 -19.04
CA PHE A 331 -4.79 13.66 -20.23
C PHE A 331 -5.70 14.61 -20.98
N SER A 332 -5.55 14.64 -22.30
CA SER A 332 -6.37 15.44 -23.19
C SER A 332 -6.69 14.65 -24.45
N TRP A 333 -7.96 14.54 -24.80
CA TRP A 333 -8.43 13.89 -26.03
C TRP A 333 -9.75 14.52 -26.48
N THR A 334 -10.21 14.12 -27.65
CA THR A 334 -11.53 14.55 -28.15
C THR A 334 -12.48 13.36 -28.13
N PHE A 335 -13.67 13.55 -27.57
CA PHE A 335 -14.74 12.58 -27.57
C PHE A 335 -15.96 13.18 -28.29
N ASP A 336 -16.36 12.57 -29.40
CA ASP A 336 -17.48 13.03 -30.22
C ASP A 336 -17.41 14.53 -30.58
N GLY A 337 -16.20 15.01 -30.88
CA GLY A 337 -15.92 16.41 -31.21
C GLY A 337 -15.83 17.37 -30.00
N GLN A 338 -15.96 16.85 -28.79
CA GLN A 338 -15.82 17.64 -27.55
C GLN A 338 -14.48 17.37 -26.88
N PRO A 339 -13.77 18.41 -26.42
CA PRO A 339 -12.52 18.22 -25.69
C PRO A 339 -12.77 17.60 -24.32
N CYS A 340 -11.98 16.60 -23.97
CA CYS A 340 -11.95 15.95 -22.66
C CYS A 340 -10.60 16.19 -22.02
N ASN A 341 -10.59 16.62 -20.77
CA ASN A 341 -9.38 16.85 -20.02
C ASN A 341 -9.51 16.23 -18.63
N VAL A 342 -8.52 15.45 -18.21
CA VAL A 342 -8.46 14.86 -16.87
C VAL A 342 -7.06 15.08 -16.31
N SER A 343 -6.97 15.52 -15.07
CA SER A 343 -5.70 15.70 -14.37
C SER A 343 -5.66 14.85 -13.11
N TRP A 344 -4.59 14.05 -12.96
CA TRP A 344 -4.24 13.33 -11.75
C TRP A 344 -2.99 13.97 -11.13
N SER A 345 -3.16 15.18 -10.57
CA SER A 345 -2.07 16.01 -10.01
C SER A 345 -1.90 15.88 -8.49
N ASP A 346 -2.91 15.39 -7.77
CA ASP A 346 -2.83 15.14 -6.32
C ASP A 346 -2.11 13.82 -6.05
N VAL A 347 -0.78 13.88 -6.06
CA VAL A 347 0.11 12.70 -5.95
C VAL A 347 0.72 12.51 -4.56
N ASN A 348 0.57 13.47 -3.64
CA ASN A 348 1.20 13.43 -2.32
C ASN A 348 0.22 12.99 -1.24
N ILE A 349 0.73 12.34 -0.20
CA ILE A 349 0.01 12.02 1.03
C ILE A 349 0.93 12.26 2.23
N VAL A 350 0.32 12.45 3.41
CA VAL A 350 1.05 12.54 4.68
C VAL A 350 0.40 11.55 5.63
N PRO A 351 0.94 10.34 5.76
CA PRO A 351 0.43 9.36 6.70
C PRO A 351 0.60 9.81 8.15
N HIS A 352 -0.42 9.60 8.96
CA HIS A 352 -0.32 9.67 10.41
C HIS A 352 0.18 8.34 11.00
N SER A 353 -0.31 7.24 10.45
CA SER A 353 0.07 5.88 10.84
C SER A 353 -0.03 4.91 9.66
N VAL A 354 0.51 3.71 9.84
CA VAL A 354 0.41 2.60 8.87
C VAL A 354 -0.02 1.32 9.58
N GLY A 355 -0.65 0.42 8.81
CA GLY A 355 -1.09 -0.88 9.33
C GLY A 355 -1.26 -1.91 8.21
N ILE A 356 -1.25 -3.20 8.58
CA ILE A 356 -1.56 -4.29 7.65
C ILE A 356 -3.08 -4.39 7.55
N LEU A 357 -3.64 -3.94 6.42
CA LEU A 357 -5.08 -4.00 6.21
C LEU A 357 -5.57 -5.45 6.08
N TRP A 358 -4.84 -6.28 5.32
CA TRP A 358 -5.12 -7.69 5.14
C TRP A 358 -3.92 -8.43 4.53
N TYR A 359 -3.91 -9.74 4.66
CA TYR A 359 -2.97 -10.61 3.96
C TYR A 359 -3.64 -11.93 3.56
N ASN A 360 -3.07 -12.60 2.58
CA ASN A 360 -3.45 -13.95 2.19
C ASN A 360 -2.23 -14.77 1.80
N THR A 361 -2.38 -16.09 1.93
CA THR A 361 -1.34 -17.07 1.66
C THR A 361 -1.96 -18.31 1.01
N PRO A 362 -1.17 -19.12 0.29
CA PRO A 362 -1.65 -20.38 -0.28
C PRO A 362 -1.89 -21.43 0.80
N ARG A 363 -2.42 -22.59 0.39
CA ARG A 363 -2.40 -23.79 1.20
C ARG A 363 -0.98 -24.34 1.31
N SER A 364 -0.67 -24.91 2.46
CA SER A 364 0.54 -25.71 2.67
C SER A 364 0.46 -27.06 1.92
N ALA A 365 1.57 -27.78 1.87
CA ALA A 365 1.67 -29.06 1.15
C ALA A 365 0.68 -30.13 1.67
N ASP A 366 0.26 -30.06 2.94
CA ASP A 366 -0.75 -30.92 3.56
C ASP A 366 -2.19 -30.44 3.35
N GLY A 367 -2.36 -29.37 2.55
CA GLY A 367 -3.66 -28.82 2.17
C GLY A 367 -4.30 -27.87 3.20
N GLN A 368 -3.59 -27.56 4.29
CA GLN A 368 -4.08 -26.62 5.30
C GLN A 368 -3.82 -25.16 4.88
N TRP A 369 -4.66 -24.24 5.36
CA TRP A 369 -4.43 -22.82 5.14
C TRP A 369 -3.29 -22.31 6.03
N VAL A 370 -2.28 -21.70 5.41
CA VAL A 370 -1.22 -20.99 6.11
C VAL A 370 -1.80 -19.66 6.62
N LYS A 371 -1.74 -19.44 7.95
CA LYS A 371 -2.27 -18.23 8.58
C LYS A 371 -1.17 -17.25 9.00
N THR A 372 0.07 -17.51 8.60
CA THR A 372 1.21 -16.65 8.89
C THR A 372 1.26 -15.52 7.86
N CYS A 373 1.38 -14.27 8.31
CA CYS A 373 1.51 -13.12 7.43
C CYS A 373 2.83 -13.19 6.64
N PRO A 374 2.84 -12.87 5.33
CA PRO A 374 4.05 -12.83 4.51
C PRO A 374 5.08 -11.79 4.96
N ILE A 375 4.68 -10.83 5.77
CA ILE A 375 5.56 -9.88 6.44
C ILE A 375 5.36 -10.00 7.95
N ASP A 376 6.40 -9.79 8.74
CA ASP A 376 6.29 -9.80 10.19
C ASP A 376 5.49 -8.57 10.67
N PRO A 377 4.26 -8.74 11.19
CA PRO A 377 3.42 -7.62 11.61
C PRO A 377 4.07 -6.75 12.69
N GLU A 378 4.88 -7.37 13.54
CA GLU A 378 5.56 -6.63 14.60
C GLU A 378 6.72 -5.79 14.08
N SER A 379 7.24 -6.07 12.91
CA SER A 379 8.31 -5.30 12.26
C SER A 379 7.82 -4.07 11.52
N LEU A 380 6.50 -3.94 11.28
CA LEU A 380 5.92 -2.82 10.55
C LEU A 380 6.11 -1.51 11.33
N ASP A 381 6.71 -0.53 10.69
CA ASP A 381 7.10 0.73 11.31
C ASP A 381 7.01 1.86 10.27
N TYR A 382 6.67 3.07 10.70
CA TYR A 382 6.62 4.25 9.85
C TYR A 382 7.47 5.37 10.46
N ASP A 383 8.41 5.87 9.68
CA ASP A 383 9.27 7.00 10.04
C ASP A 383 8.66 8.27 9.41
N PRO A 384 7.95 9.13 10.16
CA PRO A 384 7.28 10.30 9.62
C PRO A 384 8.26 11.38 9.14
N ASP A 385 9.49 11.41 9.68
CA ASP A 385 10.51 12.39 9.28
C ASP A 385 11.09 12.07 7.90
N LYS A 386 11.19 10.79 7.58
CA LYS A 386 11.69 10.30 6.29
C LYS A 386 10.58 9.94 5.32
N GLY A 387 9.34 9.78 5.80
CA GLY A 387 8.22 9.29 4.99
C GLY A 387 8.34 7.83 4.56
N ILE A 388 9.15 7.02 5.26
CA ILE A 388 9.46 5.64 4.90
C ILE A 388 8.68 4.67 5.76
N VAL A 389 8.01 3.71 5.12
CA VAL A 389 7.47 2.52 5.77
C VAL A 389 8.53 1.43 5.76
N TYR A 390 8.78 0.83 6.92
CA TYR A 390 9.70 -0.31 7.10
C TYR A 390 8.91 -1.55 7.52
N PHE A 391 9.36 -2.70 7.07
CA PHE A 391 8.89 -4.01 7.53
C PHE A 391 9.96 -5.08 7.25
N SER A 392 9.83 -6.24 7.90
CA SER A 392 10.72 -7.39 7.67
C SER A 392 9.91 -8.61 7.22
N THR A 393 10.55 -9.48 6.46
CA THR A 393 10.03 -10.82 6.18
C THR A 393 10.34 -11.77 7.34
N PRO A 394 9.49 -12.78 7.60
CA PRO A 394 9.75 -13.78 8.64
C PRO A 394 11.04 -14.58 8.41
N ASP A 395 11.55 -15.21 9.47
CA ASP A 395 12.74 -16.07 9.41
C ASP A 395 12.53 -17.29 8.50
N GLU A 396 11.34 -17.89 8.56
CA GLU A 396 10.85 -18.82 7.54
C GLU A 396 10.02 -18.03 6.54
N PHE A 397 10.49 -17.97 5.28
CA PHE A 397 9.82 -17.17 4.26
C PHE A 397 8.39 -17.68 4.00
N VAL A 398 7.43 -16.77 3.99
CA VAL A 398 6.03 -17.07 3.69
C VAL A 398 5.63 -16.45 2.37
N ASN A 399 5.35 -17.29 1.36
CA ASN A 399 4.80 -16.82 0.10
C ASN A 399 3.36 -16.32 0.28
N GLY A 400 3.02 -15.21 -0.35
CA GLY A 400 1.67 -14.64 -0.25
C GLY A 400 1.64 -13.16 -0.63
N ASN A 401 0.59 -12.50 -0.20
CA ASN A 401 0.44 -11.06 -0.40
C ASN A 401 -0.06 -10.41 0.90
N ALA A 402 0.44 -9.23 1.20
CA ALA A 402 -0.01 -8.41 2.32
C ALA A 402 -0.28 -6.98 1.86
N MET A 403 -1.39 -6.40 2.29
CA MET A 403 -1.72 -5.01 1.99
C MET A 403 -1.39 -4.13 3.18
N ILE A 404 -0.49 -3.18 2.99
CA ILE A 404 -0.19 -2.12 3.95
C ILE A 404 -1.03 -0.91 3.56
N SER A 405 -1.66 -0.25 4.53
CA SER A 405 -2.40 0.98 4.33
C SER A 405 -1.85 2.11 5.18
N ALA A 406 -1.89 3.32 4.64
CA ALA A 406 -1.64 4.57 5.35
C ALA A 406 -2.96 5.15 5.83
N PHE A 407 -2.98 5.66 7.05
CA PHE A 407 -4.15 6.24 7.69
C PHE A 407 -3.90 7.70 8.07
N ASP A 408 -4.96 8.52 8.04
CA ASP A 408 -4.99 9.85 8.66
C ASP A 408 -5.12 9.75 10.19
N GLU A 409 -5.19 10.90 10.87
CA GLU A 409 -5.38 11.00 12.33
C GLU A 409 -6.74 10.43 12.81
N ASN A 410 -7.73 10.28 11.91
CA ASN A 410 -9.06 9.76 12.20
C ASN A 410 -9.21 8.26 11.84
N GLY A 411 -8.14 7.61 11.36
CA GLY A 411 -8.16 6.22 10.91
C GLY A 411 -8.72 6.03 9.49
N THR A 412 -8.89 7.11 8.70
CA THR A 412 -9.32 7.00 7.30
C THR A 412 -8.14 6.57 6.42
N ILE A 413 -8.36 5.62 5.51
CA ILE A 413 -7.32 5.18 4.58
C ILE A 413 -7.02 6.28 3.57
N LEU A 414 -5.76 6.71 3.53
CA LEU A 414 -5.23 7.68 2.57
C LEU A 414 -4.70 7.00 1.31
N TRP A 415 -4.09 5.84 1.44
CA TRP A 415 -3.53 5.02 0.37
C TRP A 415 -3.24 3.61 0.85
N SER A 416 -2.93 2.70 -0.08
CA SER A 416 -2.59 1.31 0.22
C SER A 416 -1.61 0.76 -0.83
N TRP A 417 -0.75 -0.17 -0.38
CA TRP A 417 0.27 -0.84 -1.19
C TRP A 417 0.18 -2.35 -0.99
N ASN A 418 0.36 -3.10 -2.05
CA ASN A 418 0.47 -4.56 -1.99
C ASN A 418 1.94 -4.98 -1.86
N ILE A 419 2.26 -5.75 -0.85
CA ILE A 419 3.55 -6.44 -0.69
C ILE A 419 3.37 -7.85 -1.22
N TRP A 420 4.02 -8.12 -2.33
CA TRP A 420 3.97 -9.40 -3.04
C TRP A 420 5.22 -10.22 -2.69
N ALA A 421 5.05 -11.20 -1.79
CA ALA A 421 6.13 -12.02 -1.25
C ALA A 421 6.20 -13.34 -2.03
N VAL A 422 7.30 -13.55 -2.75
CA VAL A 422 7.61 -14.79 -3.47
C VAL A 422 9.09 -15.10 -3.33
N GLU A 423 9.41 -16.18 -2.64
CA GLU A 423 10.79 -16.56 -2.36
C GLU A 423 11.63 -16.70 -3.64
N GLY A 424 12.77 -16.01 -3.65
CA GLY A 424 13.72 -16.05 -4.76
C GLY A 424 13.22 -15.45 -6.07
N TYR A 425 12.01 -14.86 -6.12
CA TYR A 425 11.46 -14.28 -7.35
C TYR A 425 12.13 -12.94 -7.69
N ASP A 426 12.54 -12.84 -8.93
CA ASP A 426 13.08 -11.63 -9.55
C ASP A 426 12.35 -11.42 -10.88
N ALA A 427 11.50 -10.40 -10.92
CA ALA A 427 10.65 -10.13 -12.08
C ALA A 427 11.44 -9.80 -13.35
N ASP A 428 12.60 -9.14 -13.20
CA ASP A 428 13.44 -8.77 -14.33
C ASP A 428 14.18 -9.98 -14.94
N LYS A 429 14.69 -10.86 -14.08
CA LYS A 429 15.35 -12.09 -14.56
C LYS A 429 14.39 -13.11 -15.13
N SER A 430 13.14 -13.13 -14.63
CA SER A 430 12.11 -14.08 -15.06
C SER A 430 11.33 -13.59 -16.27
N ALA A 431 11.52 -12.34 -16.68
CA ALA A 431 10.78 -11.71 -17.78
C ALA A 431 10.94 -12.45 -19.12
N ARG A 432 9.93 -12.31 -19.96
CA ARG A 432 9.87 -12.89 -21.31
C ARG A 432 9.68 -11.79 -22.34
N ASN A 433 10.35 -11.92 -23.47
CA ASN A 433 10.14 -11.01 -24.59
C ASN A 433 9.01 -11.53 -25.49
N VAL A 434 8.00 -10.70 -25.69
CA VAL A 434 6.80 -11.00 -26.46
C VAL A 434 6.50 -9.85 -27.41
N GLY A 435 7.00 -9.94 -28.63
CA GLY A 435 6.93 -8.82 -29.58
C GLY A 435 7.66 -7.60 -29.02
N ARG A 436 6.97 -6.47 -28.99
CA ARG A 436 7.48 -5.22 -28.41
C ARG A 436 7.50 -5.18 -26.88
N PHE A 437 6.98 -6.20 -26.21
CA PHE A 437 6.83 -6.20 -24.77
C PHE A 437 7.88 -7.08 -24.08
N THR A 438 8.42 -6.57 -22.99
CA THR A 438 9.06 -7.37 -21.96
C THR A 438 8.01 -7.64 -20.86
N VAL A 439 7.63 -8.91 -20.68
CA VAL A 439 6.45 -9.36 -19.94
C VAL A 439 6.87 -10.13 -18.70
N MET A 440 6.21 -9.92 -17.57
CA MET A 440 6.39 -10.79 -16.39
C MET A 440 6.02 -12.25 -16.75
N ASP A 441 6.76 -13.23 -16.24
CA ASP A 441 6.49 -14.66 -16.45
C ASP A 441 5.16 -15.12 -15.80
N ARG A 442 4.62 -14.36 -14.86
CA ARG A 442 3.45 -14.66 -14.04
C ARG A 442 2.50 -13.48 -13.89
N ASN A 443 1.28 -13.77 -13.45
CA ASN A 443 0.27 -12.75 -13.15
C ASN A 443 0.65 -11.94 -11.91
N LEU A 444 0.19 -10.71 -11.82
CA LEU A 444 0.40 -9.84 -10.67
C LEU A 444 -0.22 -10.48 -9.41
N GLY A 445 0.61 -10.65 -8.38
CA GLY A 445 0.24 -11.34 -7.13
C GLY A 445 0.31 -12.88 -7.18
N ALA A 446 0.71 -13.50 -8.31
CA ALA A 446 0.83 -14.94 -8.44
C ALA A 446 2.10 -15.49 -7.78
N LEU A 447 1.99 -16.67 -7.17
CA LEU A 447 3.08 -17.34 -6.47
C LEU A 447 3.88 -18.28 -7.40
N ALA A 448 3.30 -18.66 -8.54
CA ALA A 448 3.92 -19.49 -9.55
C ALA A 448 3.80 -18.84 -10.95
N GLY A 449 4.77 -19.10 -11.81
CA GLY A 449 4.79 -18.67 -13.21
C GLY A 449 4.46 -19.80 -14.17
N VAL A 450 5.28 -19.95 -15.21
CA VAL A 450 5.11 -20.95 -16.25
C VAL A 450 5.22 -22.40 -15.74
N GLU A 451 5.92 -22.61 -14.65
CA GLU A 451 6.04 -23.92 -14.00
C GLU A 451 4.68 -24.51 -13.62
N ALA A 452 3.71 -23.66 -13.28
CA ALA A 452 2.34 -24.10 -12.99
C ALA A 452 1.62 -24.71 -14.21
N ALA A 453 2.09 -24.44 -15.44
CA ALA A 453 1.58 -25.09 -16.65
C ALA A 453 1.84 -26.59 -16.69
N ARG A 454 2.75 -27.10 -15.88
CA ARG A 454 3.14 -28.51 -15.82
C ARG A 454 2.54 -29.24 -14.62
N GLU A 455 1.85 -28.52 -13.74
CA GLU A 455 1.21 -29.11 -12.58
C GLU A 455 -0.02 -29.95 -12.97
N SER A 456 -0.17 -31.10 -12.34
CA SER A 456 -1.37 -31.93 -12.47
C SER A 456 -2.37 -31.72 -11.33
N ASP A 457 -1.92 -31.06 -10.24
CA ASP A 457 -2.73 -30.72 -9.08
C ASP A 457 -3.35 -29.31 -9.29
N PRO A 458 -4.70 -29.20 -9.30
CA PRO A 458 -5.38 -27.93 -9.53
C PRO A 458 -5.11 -26.89 -8.42
N ILE A 459 -4.80 -27.31 -7.20
CA ILE A 459 -4.46 -26.38 -6.10
C ILE A 459 -3.10 -25.77 -6.34
N LYS A 460 -2.10 -26.56 -6.73
CA LYS A 460 -0.77 -26.04 -7.08
C LYS A 460 -0.81 -25.19 -8.34
N ALA A 461 -1.55 -25.62 -9.35
CA ALA A 461 -1.76 -24.83 -10.57
C ALA A 461 -2.40 -23.46 -10.25
N ALA A 462 -3.27 -23.41 -9.22
CA ALA A 462 -3.92 -22.16 -8.79
C ALA A 462 -2.94 -21.12 -8.21
N HIS A 463 -1.72 -21.50 -7.82
CA HIS A 463 -0.67 -20.54 -7.44
C HIS A 463 -0.29 -19.59 -8.60
N SER A 464 -0.63 -19.92 -9.83
CA SER A 464 -0.42 -19.07 -11.01
C SER A 464 -1.54 -18.03 -11.23
N ILE A 465 -2.66 -18.13 -10.52
CA ILE A 465 -3.82 -17.25 -10.77
C ILE A 465 -3.48 -15.79 -10.49
N GLY A 466 -2.84 -15.47 -9.36
CA GLY A 466 -2.61 -14.09 -8.92
C GLY A 466 -3.89 -13.42 -8.43
N HIS A 467 -3.85 -12.11 -8.26
CA HIS A 467 -4.99 -11.33 -7.80
C HIS A 467 -5.91 -10.89 -8.93
N TYR A 468 -7.14 -10.52 -8.55
CA TYR A 468 -8.08 -9.85 -9.44
C TYR A 468 -8.05 -8.34 -9.20
N TYR A 469 -8.20 -7.58 -10.28
CA TYR A 469 -8.24 -6.12 -10.26
C TYR A 469 -9.49 -5.63 -10.99
N GLN A 470 -10.28 -4.77 -10.34
CA GLN A 470 -11.30 -4.02 -11.07
C GLN A 470 -10.60 -3.04 -12.00
N TRP A 471 -11.11 -2.90 -13.20
CA TRP A 471 -10.51 -2.05 -14.21
C TRP A 471 -10.30 -0.62 -13.68
N GLY A 472 -9.10 -0.08 -13.82
CA GLY A 472 -8.73 1.26 -13.37
C GLY A 472 -8.35 1.36 -11.88
N ARG A 473 -8.51 0.30 -11.06
CA ARG A 473 -8.13 0.30 -9.64
C ARG A 473 -6.71 -0.23 -9.41
N LYS A 474 -6.08 0.34 -8.40
CA LYS A 474 -4.74 -0.07 -7.94
C LYS A 474 -4.77 -1.24 -6.96
N ASP A 475 -5.91 -1.48 -6.30
CA ASP A 475 -6.01 -2.41 -5.17
C ASP A 475 -6.40 -3.81 -5.63
N PRO A 476 -5.65 -4.85 -5.19
CA PRO A 476 -5.97 -6.23 -5.48
C PRO A 476 -7.17 -6.72 -4.67
N LEU A 477 -7.91 -7.64 -5.27
CA LEU A 477 -8.92 -8.46 -4.61
C LEU A 477 -8.44 -9.92 -4.57
N PRO A 478 -8.74 -10.67 -3.50
CA PRO A 478 -8.28 -12.05 -3.34
C PRO A 478 -8.62 -12.94 -4.52
N ALA A 479 -7.68 -13.81 -4.88
CA ALA A 479 -7.78 -14.76 -5.97
C ALA A 479 -8.70 -15.95 -5.65
N ALA A 480 -9.08 -16.69 -6.68
CA ALA A 480 -9.60 -18.04 -6.52
C ALA A 480 -8.51 -18.96 -5.96
N SER A 481 -8.89 -19.89 -5.07
CA SER A 481 -7.95 -20.81 -4.41
C SER A 481 -7.72 -22.12 -5.17
N ALA A 482 -8.53 -22.38 -6.19
CA ALA A 482 -8.46 -23.56 -7.05
C ALA A 482 -9.24 -23.33 -8.34
N PHE A 483 -9.06 -24.22 -9.33
CA PHE A 483 -9.77 -24.17 -10.62
C PHE A 483 -11.15 -24.85 -10.61
N SER A 484 -11.55 -25.49 -9.51
CA SER A 484 -12.80 -26.22 -9.41
C SER A 484 -13.48 -25.92 -8.08
N ALA A 485 -14.80 -25.82 -8.08
CA ALA A 485 -15.61 -25.58 -6.89
C ALA A 485 -15.44 -26.68 -5.83
N ASP A 486 -15.18 -27.91 -6.25
CA ASP A 486 -14.98 -29.05 -5.35
C ASP A 486 -13.66 -28.97 -4.55
N GLN A 487 -12.74 -28.14 -4.97
CA GLN A 487 -11.41 -27.99 -4.36
C GLN A 487 -11.38 -26.97 -3.23
N SER A 488 -12.47 -26.25 -3.01
CA SER A 488 -12.54 -25.20 -2.01
C SER A 488 -13.93 -25.20 -1.38
N PRO A 489 -14.05 -25.13 -0.07
CA PRO A 489 -15.33 -24.78 0.54
C PRO A 489 -15.74 -23.37 0.15
N LYS A 490 -14.78 -22.55 -0.30
CA LYS A 490 -14.93 -21.16 -0.72
C LYS A 490 -13.94 -20.89 -1.84
N TRP A 491 -14.40 -20.37 -2.96
CA TRP A 491 -13.63 -20.14 -4.17
C TRP A 491 -12.52 -19.09 -4.06
N GLY A 492 -12.38 -18.41 -2.94
CA GLY A 492 -11.36 -17.39 -2.72
C GLY A 492 -10.30 -17.80 -1.70
N LEU A 493 -9.12 -17.21 -1.79
CA LEU A 493 -8.12 -17.32 -0.75
C LEU A 493 -8.64 -16.69 0.54
N PRO A 494 -8.56 -17.37 1.69
CA PRO A 494 -8.80 -16.75 2.97
C PRO A 494 -7.91 -15.53 3.15
N THR A 495 -8.50 -14.44 3.60
CA THR A 495 -7.83 -13.17 3.77
C THR A 495 -8.04 -12.69 5.19
N TYR A 496 -6.95 -12.42 5.90
CA TYR A 496 -6.91 -12.15 7.33
C TYR A 496 -6.58 -10.69 7.60
N THR A 497 -7.04 -10.17 8.75
CA THR A 497 -6.72 -8.84 9.24
C THR A 497 -6.70 -8.82 10.76
N ASP A 498 -5.83 -8.00 11.35
CA ASP A 498 -5.81 -7.70 12.78
C ASP A 498 -6.49 -6.34 13.10
N ILE A 499 -6.97 -5.62 12.08
CA ILE A 499 -7.68 -4.36 12.27
C ILE A 499 -9.14 -4.67 12.67
N PRO A 500 -9.59 -4.29 13.89
CA PRO A 500 -10.89 -4.68 14.42
C PRO A 500 -12.08 -4.28 13.55
N GLU A 501 -12.03 -3.12 12.89
CA GLU A 501 -13.10 -2.60 12.04
C GLU A 501 -13.34 -3.46 10.79
N TYR A 502 -12.37 -4.25 10.39
CA TYR A 502 -12.42 -5.12 9.22
C TYR A 502 -12.51 -6.62 9.58
N GLN A 503 -12.35 -6.98 10.86
CA GLN A 503 -12.49 -8.37 11.29
C GLN A 503 -13.94 -8.85 11.18
N LYS A 504 -14.10 -10.10 10.76
CA LYS A 504 -15.34 -10.86 10.84
C LYS A 504 -15.22 -11.91 11.96
N ASP A 505 -16.32 -12.55 12.33
CA ASP A 505 -16.39 -13.50 13.45
C ASP A 505 -15.34 -14.63 13.38
N ASP A 506 -14.91 -15.00 12.16
CA ASP A 506 -13.90 -16.04 11.90
C ASP A 506 -12.49 -15.45 11.62
N GLY A 507 -12.29 -14.14 11.78
CA GLY A 507 -11.03 -13.45 11.49
C GLY A 507 -10.78 -13.22 9.99
N LEU A 508 -11.76 -13.49 9.13
CA LEU A 508 -11.66 -13.28 7.68
C LEU A 508 -12.25 -11.93 7.27
N ILE A 509 -11.57 -11.20 6.39
CA ILE A 509 -12.05 -9.92 5.88
C ILE A 509 -13.06 -10.07 4.73
N PHE A 510 -12.91 -11.14 3.94
CA PHE A 510 -13.80 -11.46 2.82
C PHE A 510 -14.69 -12.65 3.17
N THR A 511 -15.99 -12.48 3.04
CA THR A 511 -17.00 -13.50 3.30
C THR A 511 -17.72 -13.90 2.02
N GLU A 512 -18.54 -14.97 2.09
CA GLU A 512 -19.46 -15.31 0.99
C GLU A 512 -20.62 -14.33 0.86
N ASN A 513 -20.89 -13.55 1.90
CA ASN A 513 -21.94 -12.53 1.86
C ASN A 513 -21.48 -11.34 1.01
N ARG A 514 -22.17 -11.12 -0.09
CA ARG A 514 -21.91 -10.06 -1.05
C ARG A 514 -21.94 -8.66 -0.43
N ALA A 515 -22.86 -8.38 0.46
CA ALA A 515 -23.02 -7.06 1.09
C ALA A 515 -21.76 -6.63 1.86
N ASP A 516 -21.00 -7.60 2.36
CA ASP A 516 -19.76 -7.35 3.09
C ASP A 516 -18.57 -7.04 2.17
N ASN A 517 -18.62 -7.54 0.93
CA ASN A 517 -17.49 -7.50 -0.01
C ASN A 517 -17.61 -6.39 -1.06
N VAL A 518 -18.72 -5.63 -1.10
CA VAL A 518 -19.00 -4.62 -2.10
C VAL A 518 -19.30 -3.28 -1.43
N TYR A 519 -18.72 -2.21 -1.96
CA TYR A 519 -19.08 -0.84 -1.62
C TYR A 519 -19.94 -0.25 -2.75
N CYS A 520 -21.15 0.18 -2.42
CA CYS A 520 -22.07 0.79 -3.39
C CYS A 520 -22.04 2.32 -3.26
N MET A 521 -21.81 3.01 -4.38
CA MET A 521 -21.81 4.48 -4.46
C MET A 521 -23.18 5.12 -4.21
N GLY A 522 -24.24 4.31 -4.23
CA GLY A 522 -25.63 4.79 -4.15
C GLY A 522 -26.22 5.15 -5.51
N GLY A 523 -27.56 5.17 -5.63
CA GLY A 523 -28.28 5.37 -6.91
C GLY A 523 -28.34 6.81 -7.42
N GLY A 524 -27.50 7.72 -6.93
CA GLY A 524 -27.44 9.13 -7.32
C GLY A 524 -26.37 9.46 -8.34
N SER A 525 -26.30 10.72 -8.76
CA SER A 525 -25.18 11.23 -9.55
C SER A 525 -23.93 11.34 -8.69
N PHE A 526 -22.81 10.86 -9.16
CA PHE A 526 -21.48 11.07 -8.59
C PHE A 526 -20.47 11.31 -9.71
N THR A 527 -19.35 11.92 -9.37
CA THR A 527 -18.24 12.19 -10.29
C THR A 527 -17.23 11.05 -10.27
N LEU A 528 -16.39 10.96 -11.30
CA LEU A 528 -15.23 10.05 -11.32
C LEU A 528 -14.34 10.27 -10.09
N GLN A 529 -14.10 11.52 -9.70
CA GLN A 529 -13.26 11.85 -8.54
C GLN A 529 -13.84 11.26 -7.25
N GLU A 530 -15.16 11.42 -7.00
CA GLU A 530 -15.84 10.86 -5.82
C GLU A 530 -15.76 9.32 -5.80
N ALA A 531 -15.92 8.67 -6.96
CA ALA A 531 -15.80 7.22 -7.07
C ALA A 531 -14.37 6.75 -6.77
N VAL A 532 -13.36 7.45 -7.28
CA VAL A 532 -11.95 7.16 -7.03
C VAL A 532 -11.61 7.36 -5.55
N GLU A 533 -12.04 8.45 -4.93
CA GLU A 533 -11.84 8.69 -3.49
C GLU A 533 -12.49 7.61 -2.62
N ALA A 534 -13.71 7.20 -2.98
CA ALA A 534 -14.37 6.08 -2.30
C ALA A 534 -13.58 4.77 -2.47
N SER A 535 -13.04 4.50 -3.67
CA SER A 535 -12.24 3.31 -3.93
C SER A 535 -10.95 3.27 -3.10
N VAL A 536 -10.30 4.41 -2.89
CA VAL A 536 -9.11 4.56 -2.05
C VAL A 536 -9.44 4.28 -0.58
N LYS A 537 -10.57 4.77 -0.09
CA LYS A 537 -11.04 4.54 1.29
C LYS A 537 -11.50 3.09 1.55
N HIS A 538 -11.84 2.35 0.49
CA HIS A 538 -12.32 0.97 0.58
C HIS A 538 -11.52 0.01 -0.31
N PRO A 539 -10.19 -0.09 -0.14
CA PRO A 539 -9.33 -0.90 -1.02
C PRO A 539 -9.65 -2.39 -0.98
N HIS A 540 -10.22 -2.88 0.12
CA HIS A 540 -10.61 -4.27 0.36
C HIS A 540 -11.99 -4.63 -0.21
N LYS A 541 -12.75 -3.68 -0.77
CA LYS A 541 -14.10 -3.94 -1.31
C LYS A 541 -14.13 -3.79 -2.82
N SER A 542 -14.92 -4.62 -3.49
CA SER A 542 -15.32 -4.34 -4.87
C SER A 542 -16.20 -3.10 -4.91
N MET A 543 -16.02 -2.26 -5.90
CA MET A 543 -16.84 -1.05 -6.09
C MET A 543 -18.02 -1.34 -7.00
N ALA A 544 -19.18 -0.76 -6.68
CA ALA A 544 -20.37 -0.79 -7.53
C ALA A 544 -21.00 0.61 -7.60
N ASN A 545 -21.58 0.93 -8.77
CA ASN A 545 -22.13 2.26 -9.02
C ASN A 545 -23.55 2.49 -8.52
N GLY A 546 -24.26 1.47 -8.09
CA GLY A 546 -25.66 1.56 -7.68
C GLY A 546 -25.98 0.94 -6.34
N ALA A 547 -27.17 1.26 -5.81
CA ALA A 547 -27.64 0.79 -4.51
C ALA A 547 -28.36 -0.56 -4.54
N SER A 548 -28.65 -1.12 -5.72
CA SER A 548 -29.42 -2.37 -5.87
C SER A 548 -28.83 -3.30 -6.94
N ASP A 549 -29.26 -4.56 -6.91
CA ASP A 549 -28.80 -5.65 -7.76
C ASP A 549 -29.05 -5.50 -9.27
N ASN A 550 -29.85 -4.52 -9.66
CA ASN A 550 -30.25 -4.29 -11.04
C ASN A 550 -29.51 -3.13 -11.71
N ASN A 551 -28.48 -2.60 -11.08
CA ASN A 551 -27.75 -1.46 -11.63
C ASN A 551 -26.67 -1.89 -12.58
N ASP A 552 -26.34 -0.97 -13.49
CA ASP A 552 -25.38 -1.10 -14.53
C ASP A 552 -24.08 -1.75 -14.00
N PRO A 553 -23.84 -3.02 -14.27
CA PRO A 553 -22.63 -3.71 -13.82
C PRO A 553 -21.40 -3.28 -14.61
N TYR A 554 -21.63 -2.39 -15.60
CA TYR A 554 -20.62 -2.10 -16.61
C TYR A 554 -19.50 -1.22 -16.09
N HIS A 555 -19.75 -0.36 -15.07
CA HIS A 555 -18.65 0.45 -14.55
C HIS A 555 -18.85 0.96 -13.11
N TRP A 556 -17.83 0.72 -12.28
CA TRP A 556 -17.82 1.17 -10.89
C TRP A 556 -17.58 2.68 -10.73
N ALA A 557 -16.83 3.29 -11.67
CA ALA A 557 -16.35 4.67 -11.59
C ALA A 557 -17.28 5.69 -12.26
N MET A 558 -18.50 5.28 -12.64
CA MET A 558 -19.46 6.14 -13.30
C MET A 558 -20.85 6.01 -12.65
N PRO A 559 -21.63 7.10 -12.60
CA PRO A 559 -23.01 7.03 -12.12
C PRO A 559 -23.84 6.07 -13.00
N PRO A 560 -24.85 5.41 -12.42
CA PRO A 560 -25.73 4.51 -13.16
C PRO A 560 -26.45 5.25 -14.29
N LEU A 561 -26.65 4.55 -15.40
CA LEU A 561 -27.41 5.08 -16.52
C LEU A 561 -28.88 5.23 -16.17
N GLY A 562 -29.50 6.34 -16.58
CA GLY A 562 -30.95 6.47 -16.59
C GLY A 562 -31.61 5.41 -17.50
N SER A 563 -32.86 5.03 -17.23
CA SER A 563 -33.61 4.08 -18.09
C SER A 563 -33.69 4.61 -19.53
N GLY A 564 -33.02 3.92 -20.45
CA GLY A 564 -32.98 4.29 -21.89
C GLY A 564 -31.70 5.01 -22.34
N GLU A 565 -30.80 5.40 -21.45
CA GLU A 565 -29.49 5.92 -21.82
C GLU A 565 -28.51 4.78 -22.09
N LYS A 566 -27.79 4.87 -23.19
CA LYS A 566 -26.74 3.95 -23.54
C LYS A 566 -25.40 4.45 -23.02
N PHE A 567 -24.55 3.52 -22.70
CA PHE A 567 -23.27 3.62 -21.99
C PHE A 567 -22.28 4.73 -22.43
N ARG A 568 -22.42 5.31 -23.63
CA ARG A 568 -21.38 6.11 -24.30
C ARG A 568 -21.76 7.54 -24.63
N THR A 569 -22.69 8.14 -23.93
CA THR A 569 -23.39 9.33 -24.45
C THR A 569 -22.78 10.68 -24.05
N THR A 570 -21.75 10.73 -23.19
CA THR A 570 -21.16 12.01 -22.78
C THR A 570 -19.64 11.98 -22.68
N PRO A 571 -18.96 13.10 -22.95
CA PRO A 571 -17.50 13.23 -22.80
C PRO A 571 -17.00 12.83 -21.41
N GLU A 572 -17.72 13.22 -20.35
CA GLU A 572 -17.34 12.94 -18.96
C GLU A 572 -17.29 11.44 -18.68
N ARG A 573 -18.09 10.65 -19.38
CA ARG A 573 -18.10 9.20 -19.23
C ARG A 573 -16.87 8.51 -19.84
N SER A 574 -16.08 9.20 -20.63
CA SER A 574 -14.82 8.69 -21.19
C SER A 574 -13.62 8.94 -20.26
N HIS A 575 -13.77 9.77 -19.21
CA HIS A 575 -12.68 10.16 -18.30
C HIS A 575 -12.04 9.00 -17.54
N TRP A 576 -12.79 7.93 -17.26
CA TRP A 576 -12.33 6.76 -16.53
C TRP A 576 -11.15 6.05 -17.24
N ARG A 577 -11.04 6.17 -18.56
CA ARG A 577 -9.96 5.55 -19.37
C ARG A 577 -8.54 5.96 -18.92
N THR A 578 -8.42 7.10 -18.26
CA THR A 578 -7.15 7.63 -17.77
C THR A 578 -6.63 6.94 -16.51
N LEU A 579 -7.45 6.15 -15.82
CA LEU A 579 -7.04 5.52 -14.56
C LEU A 579 -5.82 4.60 -14.73
N TRP A 580 -5.77 3.78 -15.77
CA TRP A 580 -4.59 3.01 -16.15
C TRP A 580 -3.83 3.61 -17.32
N GLY A 581 -4.02 4.91 -17.56
CA GLY A 581 -3.22 5.71 -18.45
C GLY A 581 -3.38 5.42 -19.93
N SER A 582 -4.55 4.95 -20.36
CA SER A 582 -4.83 4.82 -21.80
C SER A 582 -4.89 6.21 -22.43
N VAL A 583 -3.99 6.47 -23.36
CA VAL A 583 -3.95 7.71 -24.14
C VAL A 583 -4.67 7.49 -25.44
N ASP A 584 -4.28 6.46 -26.13
CA ASP A 584 -4.90 5.90 -27.33
C ASP A 584 -4.96 4.38 -27.16
N GLY A 585 -5.75 3.68 -27.92
CA GLY A 585 -5.92 2.22 -27.74
C GLY A 585 -4.63 1.41 -27.81
N TYR A 586 -3.53 2.01 -28.23
CA TYR A 586 -2.23 1.39 -28.46
C TYR A 586 -1.20 1.73 -27.39
N ASN A 587 -1.23 2.93 -26.82
CA ASN A 587 -0.28 3.40 -25.83
C ASN A 587 -0.93 3.58 -24.45
N SER A 588 -0.16 3.26 -23.43
CA SER A 588 -0.50 3.56 -22.05
C SER A 588 0.70 4.11 -21.31
N VAL A 589 0.45 5.03 -20.39
CA VAL A 589 1.44 5.57 -19.47
C VAL A 589 1.10 5.11 -18.05
N LYS A 590 2.11 4.80 -17.26
CA LYS A 590 1.87 4.44 -15.85
C LYS A 590 1.31 5.64 -15.10
N THR A 591 0.23 5.42 -14.36
CA THR A 591 -0.43 6.42 -13.50
C THR A 591 -0.29 6.05 -12.04
N ILE A 592 -0.76 6.92 -11.15
CA ILE A 592 -0.85 6.63 -9.71
C ILE A 592 -1.79 5.45 -9.40
N PHE A 593 -2.70 5.08 -10.30
CA PHE A 593 -3.63 3.95 -10.13
C PHE A 593 -3.15 2.65 -10.77
N ASP A 594 -2.02 2.65 -11.44
CA ASP A 594 -1.45 1.43 -12.03
C ASP A 594 -0.96 0.49 -10.92
N PRO A 595 -1.45 -0.77 -10.85
CA PRO A 595 -1.14 -1.68 -9.76
C PRO A 595 0.23 -2.37 -9.87
N CYS A 596 0.92 -2.26 -11.01
CA CYS A 596 2.18 -2.97 -11.25
C CYS A 596 3.35 -2.43 -10.43
N PRO A 597 4.39 -3.26 -10.16
CA PRO A 597 5.60 -2.85 -9.45
C PRO A 597 6.38 -1.70 -10.12
N PRO A 598 7.41 -1.13 -9.45
CA PRO A 598 8.27 -0.11 -10.05
C PRO A 598 8.89 -0.59 -11.37
N GLY A 599 8.90 0.26 -12.39
CA GLY A 599 9.41 -0.05 -13.73
C GLY A 599 8.52 -0.99 -14.56
N TRP A 600 7.33 -1.35 -14.07
CA TRP A 600 6.34 -2.18 -14.74
C TRP A 600 4.98 -1.48 -14.80
N LYS A 601 4.21 -1.72 -15.84
CA LYS A 601 2.87 -1.14 -16.04
C LYS A 601 1.86 -2.15 -16.55
N VAL A 602 0.58 -1.79 -16.50
CA VAL A 602 -0.51 -2.54 -17.14
C VAL A 602 -0.33 -2.50 -18.65
N PRO A 603 -0.33 -3.65 -19.35
CA PRO A 603 -0.16 -3.70 -20.80
C PRO A 603 -1.40 -3.19 -21.53
N THR A 604 -1.20 -2.82 -22.79
CA THR A 604 -2.26 -2.67 -23.77
C THR A 604 -2.74 -4.05 -24.26
N VAL A 605 -3.92 -4.11 -24.86
CA VAL A 605 -4.60 -5.37 -25.24
C VAL A 605 -3.81 -6.18 -26.27
N ASP A 606 -3.03 -5.52 -27.11
CA ASP A 606 -2.23 -6.15 -28.17
C ASP A 606 -1.21 -7.17 -27.61
N LEU A 607 -0.71 -7.02 -26.38
CA LEU A 607 0.09 -8.06 -25.74
C LEU A 607 -0.60 -9.43 -25.81
N TYR A 608 -1.85 -9.49 -25.38
CA TYR A 608 -2.57 -10.77 -25.28
C TYR A 608 -2.89 -11.36 -26.66
N VAL A 609 -3.26 -10.51 -27.61
CA VAL A 609 -3.47 -10.92 -29.00
C VAL A 609 -2.17 -11.48 -29.59
N TYR A 610 -1.05 -10.80 -29.35
CA TYR A 610 0.26 -11.22 -29.85
C TYR A 610 0.75 -12.54 -29.22
N ALA A 611 0.64 -12.66 -27.90
CA ALA A 611 1.17 -13.81 -27.17
C ALA A 611 0.33 -15.10 -27.38
N PHE A 612 -0.98 -14.98 -27.47
CA PHE A 612 -1.91 -16.10 -27.40
C PHE A 612 -2.94 -16.17 -28.55
N GLY A 613 -2.81 -15.29 -29.55
CA GLY A 613 -3.66 -15.35 -30.75
C GLY A 613 -3.43 -16.60 -31.59
N GLY A 614 -4.49 -17.16 -32.16
CA GLY A 614 -4.44 -18.30 -33.10
C GLY A 614 -3.96 -19.61 -32.46
N SER A 615 -3.17 -20.40 -33.22
CA SER A 615 -2.70 -21.74 -32.83
C SER A 615 -1.45 -21.73 -31.93
N ARG A 616 -1.05 -20.61 -31.36
CA ARG A 616 0.19 -20.48 -30.58
C ARG A 616 0.08 -21.00 -29.14
N LYS A 617 -1.02 -21.57 -28.76
CA LYS A 617 -1.30 -21.98 -27.40
C LYS A 617 -1.75 -23.43 -27.32
N THR A 618 -1.34 -24.10 -26.25
CA THR A 618 -1.85 -25.41 -25.87
C THR A 618 -2.61 -25.26 -24.55
N TYR A 619 -3.74 -25.95 -24.44
CA TYR A 619 -4.52 -26.02 -23.20
C TYR A 619 -4.08 -27.22 -22.39
N ASN A 620 -3.78 -27.03 -21.09
CA ASN A 620 -3.29 -28.07 -20.20
C ASN A 620 -4.31 -28.54 -19.13
N GLY A 621 -5.56 -28.09 -19.23
CA GLY A 621 -6.61 -28.37 -18.23
C GLY A 621 -6.80 -27.23 -17.22
N TYR A 622 -5.83 -26.33 -17.04
CA TYR A 622 -5.88 -25.22 -16.10
C TYR A 622 -5.68 -23.86 -16.75
N GLY A 623 -5.13 -23.84 -17.94
CA GLY A 623 -4.87 -22.60 -18.66
C GLY A 623 -4.25 -22.83 -20.04
N TYR A 624 -3.84 -21.73 -20.65
CA TYR A 624 -3.22 -21.73 -21.97
C TYR A 624 -1.72 -21.49 -21.83
N TYR A 625 -0.92 -22.35 -22.44
CA TYR A 625 0.52 -22.23 -22.50
C TYR A 625 0.98 -21.88 -23.92
N SER A 626 1.82 -20.85 -24.04
CA SER A 626 2.50 -20.47 -25.27
C SER A 626 3.93 -21.00 -25.25
N GLU A 627 4.21 -22.05 -26.03
CA GLU A 627 5.57 -22.60 -26.17
C GLU A 627 6.56 -21.58 -26.75
N LYS A 628 6.10 -20.78 -27.68
CA LYS A 628 6.95 -19.78 -28.36
C LYS A 628 7.52 -18.75 -27.37
N PHE A 629 6.70 -18.30 -26.43
CA PHE A 629 7.06 -17.22 -25.50
C PHE A 629 7.32 -17.70 -24.08
N ASP A 630 7.20 -19.01 -23.83
CA ASP A 630 7.30 -19.60 -22.50
C ASP A 630 6.42 -18.86 -21.47
N LEU A 631 5.14 -18.67 -21.83
CA LEU A 631 4.15 -17.99 -21.00
C LEU A 631 2.96 -18.90 -20.72
N PHE A 632 2.45 -18.81 -19.48
CA PHE A 632 1.24 -19.49 -19.05
C PHE A 632 0.16 -18.48 -18.63
N MET A 633 -1.06 -18.67 -19.13
CA MET A 633 -2.24 -17.91 -18.77
C MET A 633 -3.27 -18.85 -18.13
N PRO A 634 -3.40 -18.84 -16.79
CA PRO A 634 -4.40 -19.64 -16.09
C PRO A 634 -5.83 -19.23 -16.45
N CYS A 635 -6.72 -20.22 -16.59
CA CYS A 635 -8.16 -20.00 -16.76
C CYS A 635 -8.80 -19.60 -15.42
N ALA A 636 -8.42 -18.47 -14.90
CA ALA A 636 -8.83 -17.98 -13.59
C ALA A 636 -10.21 -17.31 -13.59
N GLY A 637 -10.85 -17.17 -14.77
CA GLY A 637 -12.16 -16.52 -14.85
C GLY A 637 -12.15 -15.06 -14.42
N GLN A 638 -13.22 -14.66 -13.74
CA GLN A 638 -13.41 -13.30 -13.22
C GLN A 638 -14.06 -13.34 -11.83
N ARG A 639 -13.87 -12.26 -11.07
CA ARG A 639 -14.63 -12.00 -9.86
C ARG A 639 -15.71 -10.97 -10.18
N MET A 640 -16.98 -11.31 -9.89
CA MET A 640 -18.14 -10.45 -10.19
C MET A 640 -18.35 -9.44 -9.06
N ALA A 641 -18.55 -8.17 -9.43
CA ALA A 641 -19.08 -7.18 -8.50
C ALA A 641 -20.57 -7.04 -8.82
N GLY A 642 -21.41 -7.38 -7.90
CA GLY A 642 -22.78 -6.91 -8.01
C GLY A 642 -23.87 -7.91 -8.39
N PHE A 643 -23.60 -9.18 -8.71
CA PHE A 643 -24.66 -10.13 -9.04
C PHE A 643 -24.78 -11.29 -8.03
N GLY A 644 -26.04 -11.61 -7.70
CA GLY A 644 -26.37 -12.54 -6.64
C GLY A 644 -25.70 -13.90 -6.77
N GLY A 645 -24.94 -14.26 -5.80
CA GLY A 645 -24.65 -15.61 -5.43
C GLY A 645 -23.20 -16.07 -5.53
N SER A 646 -22.49 -15.94 -6.62
CA SER A 646 -21.10 -16.40 -6.66
C SER A 646 -20.14 -15.25 -6.90
N ASN A 647 -19.11 -15.14 -6.04
CA ASN A 647 -18.07 -14.13 -6.20
C ASN A 647 -17.18 -14.40 -7.43
N PHE A 648 -17.21 -15.58 -7.99
CA PHE A 648 -16.37 -16.02 -9.11
C PHE A 648 -17.19 -16.63 -10.24
N SER A 649 -16.74 -16.40 -11.49
CA SER A 649 -17.35 -16.96 -12.68
C SER A 649 -16.27 -17.43 -13.66
N ALA A 650 -16.53 -18.51 -14.40
CA ALA A 650 -15.66 -19.08 -15.43
C ALA A 650 -14.25 -19.48 -14.95
N VAL A 651 -14.07 -19.72 -13.65
CA VAL A 651 -12.81 -20.27 -13.10
C VAL A 651 -12.66 -21.71 -13.56
N GLY A 652 -11.49 -22.03 -14.12
CA GLY A 652 -11.24 -23.31 -14.81
C GLY A 652 -11.67 -23.33 -16.28
N GLU A 653 -12.47 -22.35 -16.74
CA GLU A 653 -13.08 -22.34 -18.07
C GLU A 653 -12.46 -21.26 -18.99
N ALA A 654 -12.14 -20.09 -18.47
CA ALA A 654 -11.67 -18.96 -19.26
C ALA A 654 -10.48 -18.22 -18.62
N ALA A 655 -9.51 -17.87 -19.46
CA ALA A 655 -8.45 -16.94 -19.09
C ALA A 655 -8.93 -15.53 -19.42
N MET A 656 -9.18 -14.71 -18.40
CA MET A 656 -9.76 -13.37 -18.52
C MET A 656 -8.79 -12.33 -17.94
N TYR A 657 -8.34 -11.40 -18.79
CA TYR A 657 -7.30 -10.45 -18.44
C TYR A 657 -7.75 -9.03 -18.72
N ALA A 658 -7.46 -8.13 -17.80
CA ALA A 658 -7.60 -6.70 -18.01
C ALA A 658 -6.37 -6.12 -18.72
N SER A 659 -6.58 -5.07 -19.50
CA SER A 659 -5.54 -4.28 -20.16
C SER A 659 -5.77 -2.78 -19.89
N ALA A 660 -4.74 -1.97 -20.14
CA ALA A 660 -4.87 -0.53 -20.07
C ALA A 660 -5.68 0.03 -21.27
N THR A 661 -5.78 -0.73 -22.36
CA THR A 661 -6.57 -0.30 -23.52
C THR A 661 -8.00 -0.06 -23.11
N ALA A 662 -8.39 1.19 -23.17
CA ALA A 662 -9.75 1.63 -22.99
C ALA A 662 -10.39 1.79 -24.37
N ASN A 663 -10.99 0.75 -24.88
CA ASN A 663 -12.05 1.00 -25.82
C ASN A 663 -13.37 0.94 -25.03
N ASP A 664 -14.37 1.63 -25.47
CA ASP A 664 -15.66 1.85 -24.78
C ASP A 664 -16.36 0.61 -24.23
N SER A 665 -15.77 -0.52 -24.40
CA SER A 665 -16.27 -1.80 -23.96
C SER A 665 -15.17 -2.60 -23.30
N TYR A 666 -14.59 -2.13 -22.23
CA TYR A 666 -13.79 -2.91 -21.32
C TYR A 666 -13.16 -4.15 -21.89
N THR A 667 -11.89 -4.15 -22.17
CA THR A 667 -11.24 -5.28 -22.80
C THR A 667 -10.48 -6.12 -21.78
N PRO A 668 -11.11 -7.03 -21.06
CA PRO A 668 -10.41 -8.23 -20.69
C PRO A 668 -10.43 -9.17 -21.91
N MET A 669 -9.29 -9.75 -22.21
CA MET A 669 -9.21 -10.81 -23.21
C MET A 669 -9.78 -12.09 -22.60
N ARG A 670 -10.79 -12.67 -23.24
CA ARG A 670 -11.36 -13.97 -22.85
C ARG A 670 -10.69 -15.07 -23.68
N GLY A 671 -10.06 -16.02 -22.99
CA GLY A 671 -9.61 -17.26 -23.62
C GLY A 671 -10.76 -18.28 -23.62
N ALA A 672 -11.25 -18.67 -24.79
CA ALA A 672 -12.08 -19.84 -24.96
C ALA A 672 -11.25 -20.96 -25.60
N GLU A 673 -11.73 -22.23 -25.56
CA GLU A 673 -11.06 -23.33 -26.28
C GLU A 673 -10.80 -23.00 -27.76
N SER A 674 -11.66 -22.20 -28.37
CA SER A 674 -11.60 -21.82 -29.79
C SER A 674 -10.76 -20.57 -30.10
N GLY A 675 -10.27 -19.81 -29.11
CA GLY A 675 -9.49 -18.60 -29.35
C GLY A 675 -9.55 -17.58 -28.21
N MET A 676 -8.67 -16.59 -28.26
CA MET A 676 -8.78 -15.40 -27.42
C MET A 676 -9.58 -14.34 -28.20
N THR A 677 -10.62 -13.86 -27.61
CA THR A 677 -11.44 -12.80 -28.17
C THR A 677 -11.42 -11.58 -27.24
N ALA A 678 -11.32 -10.38 -27.80
CA ALA A 678 -11.62 -9.15 -27.09
C ALA A 678 -13.14 -9.09 -26.91
N ASN A 679 -13.61 -9.18 -25.69
CA ASN A 679 -15.05 -9.14 -25.41
C ASN A 679 -15.38 -7.97 -24.50
N ASN A 680 -16.57 -7.40 -24.72
CA ASN A 680 -17.21 -6.52 -23.76
C ASN A 680 -17.43 -7.26 -22.47
N THR A 681 -16.69 -6.91 -21.45
CA THR A 681 -16.92 -7.43 -20.12
C THR A 681 -17.17 -6.28 -19.16
N TYR A 682 -17.86 -6.60 -18.12
CA TYR A 682 -18.33 -5.64 -17.14
C TYR A 682 -17.14 -4.99 -16.38
N GLY A 683 -16.93 -3.67 -16.49
CA GLY A 683 -15.91 -2.93 -15.74
C GLY A 683 -16.12 -2.93 -14.22
N GLY A 684 -17.30 -3.38 -13.78
CA GLY A 684 -17.56 -3.70 -12.39
C GLY A 684 -16.95 -5.05 -11.95
N ALA A 685 -16.66 -5.97 -12.88
CA ALA A 685 -15.97 -7.23 -12.56
C ALA A 685 -14.46 -7.02 -12.43
N SER A 686 -13.79 -7.99 -11.85
CA SER A 686 -12.35 -7.97 -11.64
C SER A 686 -11.66 -9.11 -12.37
N TYR A 687 -10.49 -8.85 -12.91
CA TYR A 687 -9.76 -9.74 -13.81
C TYR A 687 -8.29 -9.83 -13.39
N GLN A 688 -7.58 -10.83 -13.90
CA GLN A 688 -6.13 -10.92 -13.73
C GLN A 688 -5.42 -9.82 -14.52
N LEU A 689 -4.19 -9.50 -14.07
CA LEU A 689 -3.25 -8.63 -14.76
C LEU A 689 -1.93 -9.35 -14.99
N ARG A 690 -1.30 -9.02 -16.13
CA ARG A 690 0.05 -9.41 -16.47
C ARG A 690 0.84 -8.13 -16.77
N CYS A 691 1.81 -7.77 -15.93
CA CYS A 691 2.55 -6.52 -16.12
C CYS A 691 3.60 -6.63 -17.22
N VAL A 692 3.87 -5.49 -17.88
CA VAL A 692 4.96 -5.32 -18.84
C VAL A 692 5.90 -4.22 -18.38
N LYS A 693 7.15 -4.21 -18.86
CA LYS A 693 8.08 -3.10 -18.61
C LYS A 693 7.49 -1.78 -19.12
N GLU A 694 7.77 -0.69 -18.41
CA GLU A 694 7.35 0.66 -18.82
C GLU A 694 8.01 1.07 -20.14
N GLU A 695 9.27 0.70 -20.33
CA GLU A 695 9.97 0.89 -21.59
C GLU A 695 9.64 -0.26 -22.53
N VAL A 696 9.19 0.08 -23.73
CA VAL A 696 9.01 -0.89 -24.81
C VAL A 696 10.40 -1.33 -25.26
N SER A 697 10.63 -2.64 -25.34
CA SER A 697 11.88 -3.17 -25.92
C SER A 697 12.06 -2.60 -27.34
N SER A 698 13.17 -1.93 -27.58
CA SER A 698 13.51 -1.39 -28.90
C SER A 698 13.87 -2.47 -29.93
N ALA A 699 14.00 -3.73 -29.50
CA ALA A 699 14.30 -4.84 -30.40
C ALA A 699 13.03 -5.69 -30.63
N PRO A 700 12.34 -5.57 -31.78
CA PRO A 700 11.39 -6.60 -32.17
C PRO A 700 12.18 -7.91 -32.37
N GLU A 701 11.64 -9.04 -31.87
CA GLU A 701 12.20 -10.34 -32.29
C GLU A 701 12.26 -10.38 -33.82
N PRO A 702 13.35 -10.82 -34.39
CA PRO A 702 13.40 -11.00 -35.84
C PRO A 702 12.33 -12.02 -36.21
N VAL A 703 11.24 -11.52 -36.79
CA VAL A 703 10.23 -12.38 -37.40
C VAL A 703 10.93 -13.01 -38.60
N ILE A 704 11.23 -14.30 -38.52
CA ILE A 704 11.65 -15.05 -39.71
C ILE A 704 10.49 -14.96 -40.68
N LYS A 705 10.62 -14.08 -41.67
CA LYS A 705 9.61 -13.80 -42.67
C LYS A 705 9.45 -15.06 -43.53
N GLN A 706 8.51 -15.93 -43.16
CA GLN A 706 8.07 -16.92 -44.13
C GLN A 706 7.33 -16.10 -45.21
N ILE A 707 7.76 -16.28 -46.45
CA ILE A 707 7.13 -15.62 -47.62
C ILE A 707 5.68 -16.08 -47.66
N GLY A 708 4.76 -15.19 -47.27
CA GLY A 708 3.32 -15.37 -47.26
C GLY A 708 2.66 -14.61 -48.42
N LYS A 709 1.45 -14.17 -48.23
CA LYS A 709 0.68 -13.35 -49.19
C LYS A 709 1.35 -12.02 -49.48
N THR A 710 1.31 -11.57 -50.74
CA THR A 710 1.81 -10.24 -51.12
C THR A 710 1.08 -9.13 -50.38
N ALA A 711 -0.27 -9.17 -50.35
CA ALA A 711 -1.05 -8.27 -49.48
C ALA A 711 -2.29 -8.96 -48.92
N VAL A 712 -2.67 -8.58 -47.70
CA VAL A 712 -3.96 -8.95 -47.11
C VAL A 712 -4.75 -7.68 -46.77
N LEU A 713 -5.98 -7.62 -47.25
CA LEU A 713 -6.90 -6.51 -47.07
C LEU A 713 -7.94 -6.88 -46.00
N MET A 714 -7.83 -6.30 -44.84
CA MET A 714 -8.82 -6.41 -43.78
C MET A 714 -9.93 -5.38 -43.97
N GLY A 715 -11.19 -5.81 -43.85
CA GLY A 715 -12.32 -4.93 -43.96
C GLY A 715 -13.67 -5.58 -43.68
N ASP A 716 -14.74 -4.87 -44.03
CA ASP A 716 -16.15 -5.25 -43.92
C ASP A 716 -16.77 -5.78 -45.23
N SER A 717 -18.08 -5.52 -45.41
CA SER A 717 -18.80 -5.88 -46.63
C SER A 717 -18.16 -5.29 -47.91
N ILE A 718 -17.57 -4.10 -47.83
CA ILE A 718 -16.95 -3.45 -48.96
C ILE A 718 -15.74 -4.27 -49.44
N THR A 719 -14.91 -4.74 -48.53
CA THR A 719 -13.78 -5.62 -48.85
C THR A 719 -14.22 -7.02 -49.28
N GLU A 720 -15.26 -7.60 -48.63
CA GLU A 720 -15.82 -8.91 -48.97
C GLU A 720 -16.38 -8.94 -50.41
N GLN A 721 -17.10 -7.87 -50.79
CA GLN A 721 -17.73 -7.77 -52.11
C GLN A 721 -16.76 -7.35 -53.24
N TRP A 722 -15.57 -6.88 -52.92
CA TRP A 722 -14.62 -6.37 -53.90
C TRP A 722 -14.26 -7.42 -54.98
N PRO A 723 -13.82 -8.66 -54.65
CA PRO A 723 -13.58 -9.67 -55.72
C PRO A 723 -14.83 -10.17 -56.42
N ILE A 724 -16.02 -9.90 -55.89
CA ILE A 724 -17.32 -10.35 -56.43
C ILE A 724 -17.91 -9.31 -57.39
N ARG A 725 -17.94 -8.04 -56.97
CA ARG A 725 -18.57 -6.93 -57.73
C ARG A 725 -17.55 -6.13 -58.56
N GLY A 726 -16.27 -6.14 -58.14
CA GLY A 726 -15.14 -5.58 -58.86
C GLY A 726 -14.44 -6.62 -59.72
N ARG A 727 -13.12 -6.55 -59.79
CA ARG A 727 -12.33 -7.51 -60.59
C ARG A 727 -11.66 -8.56 -59.70
N ARG A 728 -12.04 -9.80 -59.83
CA ARG A 728 -11.40 -10.90 -59.09
C ARG A 728 -9.90 -11.01 -59.46
N ALA A 729 -9.54 -10.68 -60.71
CA ALA A 729 -8.16 -10.67 -61.19
C ALA A 729 -7.28 -9.69 -60.41
N PHE A 730 -7.83 -8.61 -59.86
CA PHE A 730 -7.08 -7.72 -58.98
C PHE A 730 -6.46 -8.44 -57.77
N PHE A 731 -7.17 -9.43 -57.23
CA PHE A 731 -6.70 -10.25 -56.11
C PHE A 731 -5.80 -11.40 -56.61
N THR A 732 -6.24 -12.16 -57.59
CA THR A 732 -5.54 -13.40 -58.02
C THR A 732 -4.22 -13.12 -58.72
N ASP A 733 -4.15 -12.07 -59.55
CA ASP A 733 -2.97 -11.77 -60.38
C ASP A 733 -1.89 -11.06 -59.55
N ASN A 734 -2.22 -10.51 -58.40
CA ASN A 734 -1.30 -9.80 -57.51
C ASN A 734 -1.02 -10.57 -56.20
N ASP A 735 -1.54 -11.77 -56.04
CA ASP A 735 -1.47 -12.58 -54.80
C ASP A 735 -2.00 -11.83 -53.59
N TYR A 736 -3.07 -11.02 -53.76
CA TYR A 736 -3.78 -10.36 -52.68
C TYR A 736 -4.87 -11.28 -52.10
N ASP A 737 -5.19 -11.06 -50.81
CA ASP A 737 -6.28 -11.77 -50.14
C ASP A 737 -7.21 -10.76 -49.46
N GLY A 738 -8.45 -10.73 -49.85
CA GLY A 738 -9.49 -9.91 -49.21
C GLY A 738 -10.16 -10.70 -48.12
N VAL A 739 -10.01 -10.26 -46.87
CA VAL A 739 -10.59 -10.92 -45.69
C VAL A 739 -11.71 -10.07 -45.07
N GLY A 740 -12.55 -9.47 -45.91
CA GLY A 740 -13.73 -8.75 -45.50
C GLY A 740 -14.85 -9.67 -45.03
N ILE A 741 -15.66 -9.23 -44.05
CA ILE A 741 -16.89 -9.90 -43.61
C ILE A 741 -18.01 -8.85 -43.45
N SER A 742 -19.13 -9.08 -44.12
CA SER A 742 -20.27 -8.16 -44.11
C SER A 742 -20.79 -7.87 -42.71
N GLY A 743 -21.07 -6.61 -42.43
CA GLY A 743 -21.68 -6.15 -41.19
C GLY A 743 -20.71 -5.98 -39.99
N GLN A 744 -19.44 -6.37 -40.13
CA GLN A 744 -18.48 -6.27 -39.06
C GLN A 744 -18.03 -4.84 -38.79
N THR A 745 -17.91 -4.54 -37.49
CA THR A 745 -17.32 -3.32 -36.95
C THR A 745 -15.79 -3.41 -36.91
N SER A 746 -15.10 -2.30 -36.70
CA SER A 746 -13.65 -2.25 -36.53
C SER A 746 -13.16 -3.17 -35.39
N ARG A 747 -13.99 -3.37 -34.42
CA ARG A 747 -13.77 -4.26 -33.31
C ARG A 747 -13.84 -5.74 -33.70
N ASP A 748 -14.89 -6.15 -34.42
CA ASP A 748 -14.98 -7.53 -34.91
C ASP A 748 -13.79 -7.89 -35.81
N MET A 749 -13.30 -6.91 -36.57
CA MET A 749 -12.08 -7.06 -37.39
C MET A 749 -10.85 -7.29 -36.55
N LEU A 750 -10.68 -6.53 -35.45
CA LEU A 750 -9.56 -6.70 -34.53
C LEU A 750 -9.57 -8.09 -33.89
N ASP A 751 -10.76 -8.61 -33.49
CA ASP A 751 -10.90 -9.93 -32.85
C ASP A 751 -10.38 -11.08 -33.74
N ARG A 752 -10.50 -10.96 -35.05
CA ARG A 752 -10.05 -11.96 -36.01
C ARG A 752 -8.76 -11.60 -36.73
N PHE A 753 -8.15 -10.45 -36.44
CA PHE A 753 -7.04 -9.90 -37.19
C PHE A 753 -5.83 -10.86 -37.28
N TYR A 754 -5.47 -11.48 -36.16
CA TYR A 754 -4.40 -12.48 -36.13
C TYR A 754 -4.73 -13.66 -37.04
N ARG A 755 -5.91 -14.26 -36.87
CA ARG A 755 -6.32 -15.48 -37.60
C ARG A 755 -6.39 -15.25 -39.11
N ASP A 756 -6.97 -14.12 -39.55
CA ASP A 756 -7.31 -13.90 -40.96
C ASP A 756 -6.24 -13.09 -41.71
N VAL A 757 -5.39 -12.33 -40.97
CA VAL A 757 -4.34 -11.49 -41.58
C VAL A 757 -2.95 -11.98 -41.20
N LEU A 758 -2.56 -11.87 -39.94
CA LEU A 758 -1.16 -12.09 -39.51
C LEU A 758 -0.70 -13.55 -39.73
N SER A 759 -1.60 -14.52 -39.53
CA SER A 759 -1.30 -15.94 -39.77
C SER A 759 -0.91 -16.24 -41.22
N LYS A 760 -1.25 -15.36 -42.15
CA LYS A 760 -0.90 -15.47 -43.58
C LYS A 760 0.46 -14.87 -43.91
N SER A 761 1.13 -14.28 -42.92
CA SER A 761 2.46 -13.64 -43.07
C SER A 761 2.53 -12.67 -44.28
N PRO A 762 1.61 -11.67 -44.36
CA PRO A 762 1.57 -10.78 -45.52
C PRO A 762 2.77 -9.85 -45.55
N MET A 763 3.22 -9.48 -46.77
CA MET A 763 4.20 -8.43 -46.98
C MET A 763 3.58 -7.05 -46.71
N VAL A 764 2.33 -6.85 -47.14
CA VAL A 764 1.57 -5.61 -46.94
C VAL A 764 0.23 -5.92 -46.28
N VAL A 765 -0.15 -5.13 -45.30
CA VAL A 765 -1.47 -5.17 -44.65
C VAL A 765 -2.22 -3.88 -44.95
N VAL A 766 -3.43 -4.00 -45.47
CA VAL A 766 -4.35 -2.87 -45.65
C VAL A 766 -5.50 -3.00 -44.68
N VAL A 767 -5.82 -1.96 -43.91
CA VAL A 767 -6.95 -1.94 -42.97
C VAL A 767 -7.92 -0.83 -43.38
N ALA A 768 -9.16 -1.21 -43.74
CA ALA A 768 -10.25 -0.27 -44.05
C ALA A 768 -11.46 -0.64 -43.19
N ALA A 769 -11.80 0.22 -42.23
CA ALA A 769 -12.83 -0.05 -41.21
C ALA A 769 -13.65 1.21 -40.87
N GLY A 770 -14.80 1.01 -40.25
CA GLY A 770 -15.58 2.07 -39.60
C GLY A 770 -16.96 2.30 -40.19
N THR A 771 -17.30 1.76 -41.35
CA THR A 771 -18.65 1.91 -41.97
C THR A 771 -19.74 1.39 -41.05
N ASN A 772 -19.58 0.17 -40.53
CA ASN A 772 -20.55 -0.48 -39.65
C ASN A 772 -20.53 0.07 -38.24
N ASP A 773 -19.39 0.61 -37.78
CA ASP A 773 -19.28 1.35 -36.51
C ASP A 773 -20.12 2.64 -36.59
N LEU A 774 -19.96 3.42 -37.66
CA LEU A 774 -20.75 4.64 -37.91
C LEU A 774 -22.25 4.34 -38.09
N ALA A 775 -22.57 3.14 -38.59
CA ALA A 775 -23.97 2.67 -38.75
C ALA A 775 -24.55 2.06 -37.45
N TRP A 776 -23.80 1.98 -36.40
CA TRP A 776 -24.16 1.39 -35.08
C TRP A 776 -24.61 -0.08 -35.17
N ASN A 777 -23.93 -0.89 -35.97
CA ASN A 777 -24.31 -2.29 -36.18
C ASN A 777 -24.33 -3.11 -34.87
N ASP A 778 -23.49 -2.79 -33.91
CA ASP A 778 -23.52 -3.39 -32.56
C ASP A 778 -24.62 -2.82 -31.64
N GLY A 779 -25.52 -2.00 -32.21
CA GLY A 779 -26.64 -1.41 -31.49
C GLY A 779 -26.28 -0.22 -30.61
N VAL A 780 -25.01 0.24 -30.64
CA VAL A 780 -24.51 1.38 -29.89
C VAL A 780 -23.75 2.34 -30.77
N LYS A 781 -23.77 3.63 -30.41
CA LYS A 781 -22.95 4.66 -31.04
C LYS A 781 -21.49 4.45 -30.67
N VAL A 782 -20.62 4.30 -31.67
CA VAL A 782 -19.16 4.20 -31.51
C VAL A 782 -18.52 5.56 -31.76
N SER A 783 -17.55 5.98 -30.93
CA SER A 783 -16.80 7.22 -31.18
C SER A 783 -15.83 7.02 -32.34
N ARG A 784 -15.44 8.12 -33.02
CA ARG A 784 -14.44 8.04 -34.11
C ARG A 784 -13.07 7.66 -33.57
N GLU A 785 -12.77 8.10 -32.37
CA GLU A 785 -11.55 7.79 -31.63
C GLU A 785 -11.44 6.29 -31.32
N ASP A 786 -12.54 5.61 -31.00
CA ASP A 786 -12.52 4.17 -30.77
C ASP A 786 -12.36 3.38 -32.06
N ILE A 787 -12.96 3.85 -33.15
CA ILE A 787 -12.71 3.28 -34.48
C ILE A 787 -11.24 3.45 -34.85
N LEU A 788 -10.68 4.65 -34.66
CA LEU A 788 -9.27 4.92 -34.87
C LEU A 788 -8.41 3.99 -34.01
N ASN A 789 -8.71 3.85 -32.74
CA ASN A 789 -7.96 3.00 -31.82
C ASN A 789 -7.91 1.54 -32.28
N ASN A 790 -9.03 1.00 -32.77
CA ASN A 790 -9.08 -0.36 -33.30
C ASN A 790 -8.24 -0.49 -34.59
N VAL A 791 -8.30 0.51 -35.46
CA VAL A 791 -7.48 0.56 -36.68
C VAL A 791 -5.99 0.67 -36.34
N MET A 792 -5.63 1.54 -35.40
CA MET A 792 -4.26 1.68 -34.91
C MET A 792 -3.71 0.37 -34.36
N LEU A 793 -4.48 -0.34 -33.54
CA LEU A 793 -4.08 -1.65 -33.01
C LEU A 793 -3.79 -2.64 -34.14
N MET A 794 -4.66 -2.75 -35.15
CA MET A 794 -4.43 -3.65 -36.29
C MET A 794 -3.20 -3.25 -37.10
N ILE A 795 -2.99 -1.97 -37.37
CA ILE A 795 -1.85 -1.44 -38.12
C ILE A 795 -0.53 -1.71 -37.38
N GLU A 796 -0.48 -1.41 -36.07
CA GLU A 796 0.74 -1.60 -35.30
C GLU A 796 1.04 -3.08 -35.02
N LEU A 797 0.02 -3.93 -34.90
CA LEU A 797 0.19 -5.38 -34.88
C LEU A 797 0.81 -5.88 -36.21
N ALA A 798 0.35 -5.35 -37.34
CA ALA A 798 0.91 -5.71 -38.65
C ALA A 798 2.37 -5.25 -38.77
N ARG A 799 2.70 -4.06 -38.33
CA ARG A 799 4.07 -3.53 -38.28
C ARG A 799 4.98 -4.40 -37.41
N ALA A 800 4.54 -4.70 -36.17
CA ALA A 800 5.26 -5.57 -35.24
C ALA A 800 5.45 -7.00 -35.84
N TRP A 801 4.57 -7.40 -36.75
CA TRP A 801 4.67 -8.67 -37.49
C TRP A 801 5.67 -8.62 -38.66
N GLY A 802 6.19 -7.44 -38.98
CA GLY A 802 7.12 -7.20 -40.07
C GLY A 802 6.42 -6.99 -41.42
N SER A 803 5.16 -6.57 -41.43
CA SER A 803 4.44 -6.18 -42.65
C SER A 803 4.54 -4.68 -42.86
N GLU A 804 4.59 -4.25 -44.14
CA GLU A 804 4.27 -2.87 -44.50
C GLU A 804 2.77 -2.63 -44.33
N VAL A 805 2.37 -1.39 -44.07
CA VAL A 805 0.98 -1.09 -43.72
C VAL A 805 0.38 0.02 -44.57
N VAL A 806 -0.90 -0.09 -44.84
CA VAL A 806 -1.71 0.93 -45.49
C VAL A 806 -2.95 1.19 -44.66
N VAL A 807 -3.13 2.43 -44.22
CA VAL A 807 -4.36 2.87 -43.61
C VAL A 807 -5.37 3.19 -44.69
N GLY A 808 -6.47 2.44 -44.76
CA GLY A 808 -7.60 2.73 -45.66
C GLY A 808 -8.47 3.83 -45.07
N SER A 809 -8.96 4.74 -45.90
CA SER A 809 -9.90 5.78 -45.48
C SER A 809 -11.29 5.19 -45.12
N SER A 810 -12.12 5.97 -44.44
CA SER A 810 -13.57 5.76 -44.42
C SER A 810 -14.16 5.83 -45.82
N PHE A 811 -15.42 5.44 -45.97
CA PHE A 811 -16.15 5.52 -47.24
C PHE A 811 -17.24 6.61 -47.15
N PRO A 812 -17.48 7.36 -48.25
CA PRO A 812 -18.52 8.37 -48.27
C PRO A 812 -19.91 7.70 -48.22
N SER A 813 -20.80 8.21 -47.35
CA SER A 813 -22.19 7.80 -47.33
C SER A 813 -23.03 8.86 -46.56
N ARG A 814 -24.28 9.02 -47.05
CA ARG A 814 -25.27 9.87 -46.37
C ARG A 814 -26.39 9.05 -45.72
N HIS A 815 -26.45 7.74 -45.97
CA HIS A 815 -27.56 6.90 -45.51
C HIS A 815 -27.11 5.42 -45.42
N TYR A 816 -27.37 4.83 -44.29
CA TYR A 816 -27.24 3.39 -44.08
C TYR A 816 -28.65 2.74 -44.11
N TRP A 817 -29.07 2.26 -45.26
CA TRP A 817 -30.41 1.78 -45.57
C TRP A 817 -30.94 0.66 -44.65
N TRP A 818 -30.06 -0.13 -44.06
CA TRP A 818 -30.45 -1.17 -43.06
C TRP A 818 -30.88 -0.60 -41.70
N ASN A 819 -30.69 0.68 -41.46
CA ASN A 819 -31.21 1.39 -40.30
C ASN A 819 -32.59 2.02 -40.52
N ASP A 820 -33.17 1.85 -41.70
CA ASP A 820 -34.53 2.34 -41.98
C ASP A 820 -35.55 1.70 -41.05
N GLY A 821 -36.29 2.51 -40.32
CA GLY A 821 -37.27 2.06 -39.33
C GLY A 821 -36.71 1.71 -37.95
N ASN A 822 -35.41 1.82 -37.74
CA ASN A 822 -34.78 1.67 -36.43
C ASN A 822 -35.00 2.95 -35.61
N SER A 823 -35.87 2.88 -34.60
CA SER A 823 -36.20 4.03 -33.74
C SER A 823 -35.00 4.58 -32.94
N ASN A 824 -33.95 3.80 -32.75
CA ASN A 824 -32.72 4.21 -32.09
C ASN A 824 -31.75 4.95 -33.02
N TRP A 825 -31.90 4.78 -34.32
CA TRP A 825 -31.12 5.47 -35.33
C TRP A 825 -31.84 6.78 -35.70
N ASN A 826 -31.26 7.92 -35.30
CA ASN A 826 -31.88 9.25 -35.50
C ASN A 826 -30.94 10.24 -36.19
N LEU A 827 -29.89 9.76 -36.87
CA LEU A 827 -28.97 10.63 -37.62
C LEU A 827 -29.59 11.10 -38.92
N THR A 828 -29.43 12.40 -39.21
CA THR A 828 -29.77 12.97 -40.51
C THR A 828 -28.74 12.59 -41.57
N PRO A 829 -29.06 12.64 -42.88
CA PRO A 829 -28.08 12.39 -43.94
C PRO A 829 -26.80 13.23 -43.82
N ASP A 830 -26.89 14.50 -43.41
CA ASP A 830 -25.75 15.39 -43.19
C ASP A 830 -24.89 14.95 -41.99
N GLN A 831 -25.51 14.44 -40.93
CA GLN A 831 -24.80 13.91 -39.77
C GLN A 831 -24.08 12.59 -40.11
N VAL A 832 -24.63 11.76 -40.96
CA VAL A 832 -23.97 10.53 -41.47
C VAL A 832 -22.75 10.91 -42.30
N ALA A 833 -22.92 11.82 -43.29
CA ALA A 833 -21.83 12.32 -44.11
C ALA A 833 -20.72 12.98 -43.30
N GLN A 834 -21.09 13.81 -42.30
CA GLN A 834 -20.13 14.43 -41.42
C GLN A 834 -19.37 13.37 -40.59
N GLY A 835 -20.05 12.33 -40.12
CA GLY A 835 -19.44 11.22 -39.41
C GLY A 835 -18.38 10.49 -40.23
N ALA A 836 -18.63 10.25 -41.48
CA ALA A 836 -17.69 9.63 -42.44
C ALA A 836 -16.48 10.57 -42.70
N LEU A 837 -16.72 11.88 -42.83
CA LEU A 837 -15.69 12.89 -43.05
C LEU A 837 -14.79 13.06 -41.80
N ASP A 838 -15.38 13.09 -40.63
CA ASP A 838 -14.64 13.17 -39.38
C ASP A 838 -13.72 11.96 -39.22
N LEU A 839 -14.21 10.74 -39.49
CA LEU A 839 -13.40 9.53 -39.45
C LEU A 839 -12.26 9.56 -40.49
N TRP A 840 -12.56 10.00 -41.74
CA TRP A 840 -11.53 10.24 -42.74
C TRP A 840 -10.42 11.16 -42.18
N THR A 841 -10.81 12.27 -41.57
CA THR A 841 -9.89 13.28 -41.03
C THR A 841 -8.91 12.70 -40.01
N ILE A 842 -9.42 11.93 -39.04
CA ILE A 842 -8.55 11.39 -37.98
C ILE A 842 -7.69 10.21 -38.47
N LEU A 843 -8.20 9.36 -39.37
CA LEU A 843 -7.44 8.30 -39.99
C LEU A 843 -6.29 8.86 -40.88
N LYS A 844 -6.57 9.92 -41.62
CA LYS A 844 -5.53 10.63 -42.39
C LYS A 844 -4.47 11.27 -41.50
N ALA A 845 -4.89 11.97 -40.45
CA ALA A 845 -3.99 12.58 -39.48
C ALA A 845 -3.06 11.55 -38.81
N TYR A 846 -3.61 10.39 -38.43
CA TYR A 846 -2.82 9.29 -37.89
C TYR A 846 -1.78 8.76 -38.88
N ALA A 847 -2.22 8.49 -40.12
CA ALA A 847 -1.28 8.00 -41.17
C ALA A 847 -0.16 9.00 -41.43
N ASP A 848 -0.48 10.30 -41.52
CA ASP A 848 0.51 11.37 -41.72
C ASP A 848 1.48 11.50 -40.54
N GLU A 849 0.98 11.43 -39.30
CA GLU A 849 1.83 11.49 -38.11
C GLU A 849 2.85 10.35 -38.07
N LYS A 850 2.41 9.14 -38.41
CA LYS A 850 3.27 7.94 -38.40
C LYS A 850 4.09 7.73 -39.68
N GLY A 851 3.86 8.52 -40.73
CA GLY A 851 4.47 8.32 -42.02
C GLY A 851 3.95 7.07 -42.76
N TYR A 852 2.78 6.56 -42.41
CA TYR A 852 2.19 5.37 -43.02
C TYR A 852 1.52 5.71 -44.35
N ALA A 853 1.47 4.74 -45.24
CA ALA A 853 0.75 4.90 -46.48
C ALA A 853 -0.76 5.00 -46.22
N PHE A 854 -1.43 5.88 -46.99
CA PHE A 854 -2.86 6.13 -46.86
C PHE A 854 -3.57 5.88 -48.19
N ALA A 855 -4.58 5.01 -48.18
CA ALA A 855 -5.44 4.74 -49.34
C ALA A 855 -6.73 5.56 -49.24
N ASP A 856 -6.78 6.66 -49.98
CA ASP A 856 -7.88 7.63 -49.95
C ASP A 856 -9.04 7.24 -50.85
N TYR A 857 -9.85 6.29 -50.40
CA TYR A 857 -11.08 5.88 -51.09
C TYR A 857 -12.20 6.92 -50.99
N TYR A 858 -12.23 7.69 -49.88
CA TYR A 858 -13.26 8.68 -49.64
C TYR A 858 -13.32 9.74 -50.73
N ASN A 859 -12.17 10.36 -51.04
CA ASN A 859 -12.15 11.48 -51.96
C ASN A 859 -12.30 11.07 -53.44
N VAL A 860 -11.98 9.82 -53.82
CA VAL A 860 -12.16 9.33 -55.18
C VAL A 860 -13.56 8.77 -55.46
N LEU A 861 -14.33 8.47 -54.41
CA LEU A 861 -15.65 7.88 -54.56
C LEU A 861 -16.81 8.84 -54.24
N LYS A 862 -16.57 9.99 -53.63
CA LYS A 862 -17.61 10.90 -53.20
C LYS A 862 -18.11 11.81 -54.29
N ASP A 863 -19.38 12.20 -54.24
CA ASP A 863 -19.98 13.32 -55.00
C ASP A 863 -19.78 14.67 -54.24
N GLU A 864 -20.42 15.72 -54.74
CA GLU A 864 -20.40 17.07 -54.18
C GLU A 864 -21.09 17.16 -52.78
N GLU A 865 -21.98 16.23 -52.49
CA GLU A 865 -22.72 16.14 -51.23
C GLU A 865 -22.07 15.21 -50.20
N ASN A 866 -20.87 14.69 -50.44
CA ASN A 866 -20.16 13.68 -49.66
C ASN A 866 -20.89 12.34 -49.51
N ASN A 867 -21.63 11.93 -50.51
CA ASN A 867 -22.26 10.63 -50.68
C ASN A 867 -21.41 9.77 -51.64
N LEU A 868 -21.63 8.46 -51.66
CA LEU A 868 -21.10 7.62 -52.72
C LEU A 868 -21.73 8.05 -54.04
N ALA A 869 -20.88 8.49 -55.02
CA ALA A 869 -21.38 9.01 -56.26
C ALA A 869 -22.20 7.96 -57.06
N ASP A 870 -23.25 8.37 -57.71
CA ASP A 870 -24.22 7.50 -58.42
C ASP A 870 -23.52 6.52 -59.38
N GLU A 871 -22.53 6.98 -60.15
CA GLU A 871 -21.74 6.15 -61.09
C GLU A 871 -20.90 5.08 -60.43
N TYR A 872 -20.59 5.23 -59.16
CA TYR A 872 -19.81 4.27 -58.40
C TYR A 872 -20.66 3.32 -57.54
N CYS A 873 -21.95 3.57 -57.43
CA CYS A 873 -22.86 2.74 -56.67
C CYS A 873 -23.06 1.35 -57.25
N PHE A 874 -23.25 0.37 -56.35
CA PHE A 874 -23.82 -0.90 -56.77
C PHE A 874 -25.32 -0.73 -57.07
N VAL A 875 -25.79 -1.38 -58.14
CA VAL A 875 -27.18 -1.32 -58.57
C VAL A 875 -27.91 -2.60 -58.21
N GLY A 876 -28.94 -2.50 -57.32
CA GLY A 876 -29.77 -3.65 -56.94
C GLY A 876 -29.36 -4.25 -55.58
N GLY A 877 -29.54 -5.55 -55.43
CA GLY A 877 -29.26 -6.22 -54.14
C GLY A 877 -30.37 -6.02 -53.11
N PRO A 878 -30.05 -5.94 -51.82
CA PRO A 878 -31.04 -5.84 -50.74
C PRO A 878 -31.95 -4.61 -50.81
N ILE A 879 -31.51 -3.52 -51.41
CA ILE A 879 -32.25 -2.28 -51.58
C ILE A 879 -33.29 -2.35 -52.68
N GLY A 880 -33.31 -3.40 -53.52
CA GLY A 880 -34.25 -3.63 -54.61
C GLY A 880 -33.69 -3.40 -55.99
N ALA A 881 -34.24 -4.08 -56.95
CA ALA A 881 -33.82 -4.04 -58.36
C ALA A 881 -33.86 -2.62 -58.94
N GLY A 882 -32.74 -2.21 -59.57
CA GLY A 882 -32.60 -0.90 -60.22
C GLY A 882 -32.37 0.29 -59.30
N LYS A 883 -32.28 0.09 -57.97
CA LYS A 883 -31.91 1.13 -57.00
C LYS A 883 -30.39 1.20 -56.77
N LEU A 884 -29.88 2.38 -56.48
CA LEU A 884 -28.49 2.66 -56.20
C LEU A 884 -28.20 2.41 -54.69
N ASP A 885 -27.17 1.63 -54.40
CA ASP A 885 -26.63 1.37 -53.07
C ASP A 885 -25.54 2.38 -52.76
N HIS A 886 -25.93 3.49 -52.11
CA HIS A 886 -25.00 4.56 -51.74
C HIS A 886 -24.08 4.22 -50.58
N VAL A 887 -23.87 2.93 -50.29
CA VAL A 887 -22.88 2.43 -49.32
C VAL A 887 -21.87 1.52 -50.01
N HIS A 888 -22.30 0.61 -50.85
CA HIS A 888 -21.45 -0.38 -51.47
C HIS A 888 -21.09 -0.01 -52.90
N PRO A 889 -19.79 0.01 -53.22
CA PRO A 889 -19.33 0.25 -54.60
C PRO A 889 -19.80 -0.83 -55.56
N GLY A 890 -20.10 -0.42 -56.77
CA GLY A 890 -20.21 -1.28 -57.96
C GLY A 890 -18.86 -1.45 -58.66
N ALA A 891 -18.87 -2.10 -59.84
CA ALA A 891 -17.67 -2.39 -60.61
C ALA A 891 -16.82 -1.14 -60.94
N ALA A 892 -17.47 0.00 -61.22
CA ALA A 892 -16.77 1.27 -61.49
C ALA A 892 -16.10 1.82 -60.23
N GLY A 893 -16.81 1.79 -59.06
CA GLY A 893 -16.24 2.25 -57.82
C GLY A 893 -15.05 1.42 -57.37
N TYR A 894 -15.15 0.08 -57.44
CA TYR A 894 -13.98 -0.77 -57.16
C TYR A 894 -12.81 -0.52 -58.11
N ALA A 895 -13.06 -0.20 -59.39
CA ALA A 895 -11.99 0.14 -60.31
C ALA A 895 -11.23 1.43 -59.92
N GLU A 896 -11.91 2.41 -59.34
CA GLU A 896 -11.26 3.61 -58.76
C GLU A 896 -10.45 3.25 -57.49
N MET A 897 -11.00 2.40 -56.63
CA MET A 897 -10.26 1.92 -55.44
C MET A 897 -8.97 1.17 -55.82
N GLU A 898 -9.00 0.35 -56.90
CA GLU A 898 -7.83 -0.36 -57.41
C GLU A 898 -6.75 0.60 -57.93
N LYS A 899 -7.15 1.72 -58.58
CA LYS A 899 -6.22 2.77 -59.02
C LYS A 899 -5.51 3.49 -57.88
N VAL A 900 -6.21 3.59 -56.71
CA VAL A 900 -5.61 4.17 -55.50
C VAL A 900 -4.67 3.18 -54.82
N LEU A 901 -5.13 1.93 -54.61
CA LEU A 901 -4.45 0.99 -53.74
C LEU A 901 -3.21 0.37 -54.38
N LYS A 902 -3.33 -0.08 -55.68
CA LYS A 902 -2.25 -0.82 -56.32
C LYS A 902 -0.91 -0.05 -56.37
N PRO A 903 -0.87 1.26 -56.77
CA PRO A 903 0.39 2.00 -56.80
C PRO A 903 1.02 2.17 -55.41
N ILE A 904 0.19 2.19 -54.34
CA ILE A 904 0.66 2.27 -52.97
C ILE A 904 1.34 0.96 -52.58
N ILE A 905 0.70 -0.19 -52.80
CA ILE A 905 1.30 -1.50 -52.53
C ILE A 905 2.57 -1.70 -53.34
N ASP A 906 2.53 -1.41 -54.67
CA ASP A 906 3.68 -1.57 -55.54
C ASP A 906 4.87 -0.72 -55.08
N ARG A 907 4.64 0.50 -54.59
CA ARG A 907 5.69 1.36 -54.02
C ARG A 907 6.29 0.74 -52.75
N LEU A 908 5.44 0.29 -51.79
CA LEU A 908 5.91 -0.32 -50.54
C LEU A 908 6.71 -1.60 -50.78
N LEU A 909 6.37 -2.38 -51.83
CA LEU A 909 7.09 -3.59 -52.19
C LEU A 909 8.40 -3.35 -52.95
N ASN A 910 8.56 -2.19 -53.60
CA ASN A 910 9.72 -1.85 -54.44
C ASN A 910 10.64 -0.81 -53.81
N ASP A 911 10.41 -0.40 -52.57
CA ASP A 911 11.28 0.55 -51.86
C ASP A 911 12.59 -0.17 -51.49
N PRO A 912 13.74 0.19 -52.11
CA PRO A 912 15.01 -0.51 -51.89
C PRO A 912 15.53 -0.34 -50.46
N ASP A 913 15.07 0.65 -49.70
CA ASP A 913 15.50 0.90 -48.34
C ASP A 913 14.73 0.05 -47.29
N GLN A 914 13.73 -0.73 -47.72
CA GLN A 914 12.86 -1.52 -46.81
C GLN A 914 12.85 -3.03 -47.10
N ILE A 915 13.47 -3.52 -48.15
CA ILE A 915 13.50 -4.93 -48.48
C ILE A 915 14.95 -5.44 -48.55
N ASP A 916 15.54 -5.74 -47.39
CA ASP A 916 16.62 -6.69 -47.31
C ASP A 916 16.15 -7.96 -46.55
N PRO A 917 15.78 -9.03 -47.23
CA PRO A 917 15.39 -10.28 -46.58
C PRO A 917 16.58 -11.12 -46.08
N GLY A 918 17.80 -10.58 -46.14
CA GLY A 918 18.93 -11.36 -45.72
C GLY A 918 20.22 -10.60 -45.55
N GLY A 919 20.33 -9.75 -44.48
CA GLY A 919 21.68 -9.31 -44.17
C GLY A 919 21.88 -7.87 -43.70
N SER A 920 20.93 -7.26 -43.00
CA SER A 920 21.30 -6.09 -42.22
C SER A 920 22.01 -6.54 -40.95
N SER A 921 23.26 -6.10 -40.81
CA SER A 921 24.06 -6.26 -39.62
C SER A 921 23.39 -5.51 -38.46
N MET A 922 23.58 -5.96 -37.24
CA MET A 922 23.08 -5.31 -36.01
C MET A 922 23.45 -3.80 -35.90
N GLU A 923 24.32 -3.28 -36.74
CA GLU A 923 24.78 -1.87 -36.75
C GLU A 923 23.80 -0.93 -37.49
N ASP A 924 22.90 -1.45 -38.35
CA ASP A 924 21.94 -0.59 -39.09
C ASP A 924 20.60 -0.40 -38.33
N MET A 925 20.34 -1.17 -37.29
CA MET A 925 19.12 -1.07 -36.45
C MET A 925 19.16 0.10 -35.48
N ASP A 926 20.33 0.66 -35.15
CA ASP A 926 20.51 1.81 -34.23
C ASP A 926 20.10 3.17 -34.85
N LYS A 927 19.64 3.20 -36.11
CA LYS A 927 19.28 4.45 -36.82
C LYS A 927 17.79 4.69 -36.97
N ILE A 928 16.95 3.82 -36.45
CA ILE A 928 15.48 4.04 -36.46
C ILE A 928 15.09 4.74 -35.18
N GLU A 929 14.88 6.05 -35.22
CA GLU A 929 14.18 6.78 -34.17
C GLU A 929 12.71 6.35 -34.15
N TRP A 930 12.28 5.78 -33.02
CA TRP A 930 10.91 5.34 -32.74
C TRP A 930 10.15 6.43 -31.98
#